data_e2203252fcea48fda54d8c5dd3623c06
#
_entry.id   e2203252fcea48fda54d8c5dd3623c06
#
_cell.length_a   1.000
_cell.length_b   1.000
_cell.length_c   1.000
_cell.angle_alpha   90.00
_cell.angle_beta   90.00
_cell.angle_gamma   90.00
#
_symmetry.space_group_name_H-M   'P 1'
#
loop_
_entity.id
_entity.type
_entity.pdbx_description
1 polymer ?
#
loop_
_entity_poly.entity_id
_entity_poly.type
_entity_poly.pdbx_seq_one_letter_code
_entity_poly.pdbx_strand_id
1 'polypeptide(L)'
;MSSKWTLEACFSYVFAVLMFIGMHYFQHNQGGSGLELPFNLVVWCFTSLLIGLGLLKVSHSQRLRYNRSLLVMLFSTILLWLPLLYPNAEFGEFAIDRLLGLSAGILIIFSIMQLELSRQHWHHILYFILAGVLIESIYALVQLYLLTQGNWVGFNVNATRAAGIFQQPNVLGTFVLFGLLASAWLISEKAVRSKLQQIIVFGCCFFAAWAAIVSGSRTVLIALFALLPLLFPYLKNSAEPHLLRGWLICIALGCLAPALPELLNDGVARDAIGGETTAYRVTMLKVSWELFKQQPFMGWGYGAYDGIYHNAQAAFNAQGLIKGYHFNVAHPHNEIAYWAVEGGLLPLLTLLFLAGYFIYSIFKQTWTKACFHLGLLFPCLLHTMTELPFYHSAIVWLLFCFFVSKIATEAEGLCTKPFPAKFAPKVFAGLIPLFTILFMLTGLQTIHHISTFERTGSSDVSLLEGIINPLPMLSRYEFDAMTFRLNAASKLHLSDELKNYLSWSDSLMRRKTRTENYYNRIQAFKALGLTKQAEQTYQQALFIYPDTERVSFRYIFAMRTGEKALQAYLIWNKQQLKDKPDAALYIHQINGLVLLGRIDEALRVQQQASQRLPNELKLRNIPSLKPYTEPMGSS
;
A
#
# COMPACT_ATOMS: atom_id res chain seq x y z
N MET A 1 25.18 -16.14 -39.49
CA MET A 1 24.82 -16.34 -38.06
C MET A 1 23.90 -15.21 -37.65
N SER A 2 22.56 -15.38 -37.69
CA SER A 2 21.63 -14.37 -37.20
C SER A 2 21.77 -14.28 -35.67
N SER A 3 22.05 -13.09 -35.17
CA SER A 3 22.13 -12.82 -33.74
C SER A 3 20.89 -13.40 -33.04
N LYS A 4 21.06 -14.39 -32.18
CA LYS A 4 19.98 -15.01 -31.36
C LYS A 4 19.33 -14.02 -30.37
N TRP A 5 19.80 -12.80 -30.29
CA TRP A 5 19.41 -11.78 -29.34
C TRP A 5 18.71 -10.60 -30.04
N THR A 6 17.41 -10.75 -30.27
CA THR A 6 16.57 -9.60 -30.68
C THR A 6 16.17 -8.79 -29.44
N LEU A 7 15.83 -7.50 -29.61
CA LEU A 7 15.36 -6.65 -28.52
C LEU A 7 14.06 -7.22 -27.87
N GLU A 8 13.21 -7.86 -28.68
CA GLU A 8 11.99 -8.52 -28.22
C GLU A 8 12.30 -9.74 -27.33
N ALA A 9 13.34 -10.52 -27.71
CA ALA A 9 13.80 -11.64 -26.89
C ALA A 9 14.43 -11.12 -25.57
N CYS A 10 15.28 -10.09 -25.64
CA CYS A 10 15.85 -9.46 -24.45
C CYS A 10 14.76 -8.95 -23.51
N PHE A 11 13.73 -8.28 -24.05
CA PHE A 11 12.58 -7.82 -23.28
C PHE A 11 11.88 -8.97 -22.55
N SER A 12 11.62 -10.08 -23.27
CA SER A 12 11.00 -11.27 -22.69
C SER A 12 11.85 -11.89 -21.60
N TYR A 13 13.19 -11.95 -21.75
CA TYR A 13 14.10 -12.48 -20.72
C TYR A 13 14.17 -11.57 -19.48
N VAL A 14 14.28 -10.25 -19.66
CA VAL A 14 14.26 -9.29 -18.53
C VAL A 14 12.94 -9.41 -17.77
N PHE A 15 11.82 -9.53 -18.47
CA PHE A 15 10.52 -9.73 -17.86
C PHE A 15 10.41 -11.09 -17.15
N ALA A 16 10.98 -12.16 -17.72
CA ALA A 16 11.03 -13.46 -17.07
C ALA A 16 11.82 -13.40 -15.74
N VAL A 17 13.01 -12.80 -15.75
CA VAL A 17 13.83 -12.65 -14.53
C VAL A 17 13.09 -11.82 -13.47
N LEU A 18 12.38 -10.78 -13.88
CA LEU A 18 11.52 -10.01 -12.99
C LEU A 18 10.46 -10.89 -12.33
N MET A 19 9.71 -11.68 -13.12
CA MET A 19 8.60 -12.51 -12.61
C MET A 19 9.05 -13.70 -11.78
N PHE A 20 10.22 -14.29 -12.07
CA PHE A 20 10.72 -15.46 -11.33
C PHE A 20 11.54 -15.08 -10.09
N ILE A 21 12.22 -13.93 -10.10
CA ILE A 21 13.20 -13.57 -9.07
C ILE A 21 12.97 -12.16 -8.54
N GLY A 22 12.94 -11.16 -9.42
CA GLY A 22 13.02 -9.75 -9.03
C GLY A 22 11.88 -9.30 -8.13
N MET A 23 10.63 -9.67 -8.45
CA MET A 23 9.48 -9.26 -7.65
C MET A 23 9.38 -9.96 -6.28
N HIS A 24 10.12 -11.06 -6.10
CA HIS A 24 10.14 -11.82 -4.85
C HIS A 24 11.30 -11.40 -3.93
N TYR A 25 11.97 -10.29 -4.23
CA TYR A 25 13.06 -9.78 -3.40
C TYR A 25 12.56 -9.41 -2.00
N PHE A 26 13.17 -10.03 -0.99
CA PHE A 26 12.87 -9.77 0.41
C PHE A 26 14.05 -9.09 1.11
N GLN A 27 13.72 -8.06 1.89
CA GLN A 27 14.61 -7.41 2.85
C GLN A 27 13.77 -7.01 4.06
N HIS A 28 14.29 -7.19 5.27
CA HIS A 28 13.60 -6.74 6.48
C HIS A 28 13.32 -5.24 6.44
N ASN A 29 12.07 -4.88 6.73
CA ASN A 29 11.57 -3.52 6.75
C ASN A 29 10.43 -3.39 7.77
N GLN A 30 9.98 -2.17 8.05
CA GLN A 30 8.90 -1.88 8.99
C GLN A 30 7.53 -1.74 8.31
N GLY A 31 7.39 -2.21 7.08
CA GLY A 31 6.20 -2.00 6.27
C GLY A 31 6.11 -0.58 5.71
N GLY A 32 4.99 -0.27 5.09
CA GLY A 32 4.74 1.00 4.43
C GLY A 32 4.10 0.81 3.07
N SER A 33 4.38 1.70 2.13
CA SER A 33 3.87 1.65 0.75
C SER A 33 4.90 2.19 -0.24
N GLY A 34 4.72 1.91 -1.51
CA GLY A 34 5.56 2.47 -2.58
C GLY A 34 7.04 2.12 -2.41
N LEU A 35 7.88 3.13 -2.37
CA LEU A 35 9.34 2.98 -2.26
C LEU A 35 9.82 2.55 -0.86
N GLU A 36 8.95 2.52 0.15
CA GLU A 36 9.28 1.97 1.47
C GLU A 36 9.34 0.43 1.46
N LEU A 37 8.80 -0.22 0.41
CA LEU A 37 8.79 -1.67 0.27
C LEU A 37 9.91 -2.15 -0.66
N PRO A 38 10.87 -2.96 -0.18
CA PRO A 38 12.09 -3.32 -0.92
C PRO A 38 11.83 -3.95 -2.29
N PHE A 39 10.84 -4.83 -2.41
CA PHE A 39 10.53 -5.49 -3.69
C PHE A 39 10.13 -4.47 -4.77
N ASN A 40 9.46 -3.36 -4.43
CA ASN A 40 9.08 -2.33 -5.38
C ASN A 40 10.29 -1.65 -6.01
N LEU A 41 11.35 -1.41 -5.22
CA LEU A 41 12.59 -0.81 -5.75
C LEU A 41 13.22 -1.72 -6.81
N VAL A 42 13.24 -3.03 -6.54
CA VAL A 42 13.75 -4.01 -7.51
C VAL A 42 12.85 -4.06 -8.77
N VAL A 43 11.52 -4.05 -8.61
CA VAL A 43 10.59 -4.00 -9.75
C VAL A 43 10.83 -2.76 -10.60
N TRP A 44 11.08 -1.59 -10.01
CA TRP A 44 11.40 -0.37 -10.75
C TRP A 44 12.73 -0.45 -11.50
N CYS A 45 13.75 -1.12 -10.96
CA CYS A 45 14.99 -1.41 -11.70
C CYS A 45 14.70 -2.17 -12.99
N PHE A 46 13.94 -3.26 -12.90
CA PHE A 46 13.56 -4.04 -14.08
C PHE A 46 12.65 -3.27 -15.04
N THR A 47 11.68 -2.51 -14.53
CA THR A 47 10.81 -1.66 -15.35
C THR A 47 11.61 -0.66 -16.16
N SER A 48 12.63 -0.03 -15.57
CA SER A 48 13.50 0.91 -16.28
C SER A 48 14.30 0.24 -17.40
N LEU A 49 14.77 -0.99 -17.21
CA LEU A 49 15.42 -1.78 -18.26
C LEU A 49 14.45 -2.09 -19.42
N LEU A 50 13.21 -2.46 -19.10
CA LEU A 50 12.17 -2.71 -20.11
C LEU A 50 11.85 -1.43 -20.92
N ILE A 51 11.79 -0.26 -20.27
CA ILE A 51 11.64 1.04 -20.92
C ILE A 51 12.84 1.31 -21.84
N GLY A 52 14.06 1.08 -21.35
CA GLY A 52 15.30 1.24 -22.13
C GLY A 52 15.28 0.41 -23.43
N LEU A 53 14.84 -0.85 -23.37
CA LEU A 53 14.74 -1.72 -24.54
C LEU A 53 13.76 -1.17 -25.60
N GLY A 54 12.61 -0.61 -25.17
CA GLY A 54 11.67 0.04 -26.08
C GLY A 54 12.27 1.27 -26.77
N LEU A 55 12.99 2.12 -26.02
CA LEU A 55 13.70 3.28 -26.57
C LEU A 55 14.83 2.88 -27.53
N LEU A 56 15.58 1.81 -27.22
CA LEU A 56 16.57 1.24 -28.16
C LEU A 56 15.91 0.79 -29.47
N LYS A 57 14.71 0.22 -29.41
CA LYS A 57 13.97 -0.17 -30.61
C LYS A 57 13.64 1.03 -31.48
N VAL A 58 13.21 2.16 -30.89
CA VAL A 58 13.00 3.42 -31.63
C VAL A 58 14.29 3.88 -32.31
N SER A 59 15.41 3.89 -31.56
CA SER A 59 16.72 4.28 -32.09
C SER A 59 17.17 3.42 -33.28
N HIS A 60 16.97 2.09 -33.20
CA HIS A 60 17.39 1.15 -34.25
C HIS A 60 16.45 1.18 -35.45
N SER A 61 15.13 1.19 -35.22
CA SER A 61 14.14 1.16 -36.30
C SER A 61 13.95 2.49 -37.00
N GLN A 62 14.31 3.59 -36.34
CA GLN A 62 14.00 4.97 -36.75
C GLN A 62 12.51 5.19 -37.06
N ARG A 63 11.67 4.51 -36.34
CA ARG A 63 10.22 4.57 -36.45
C ARG A 63 9.60 4.74 -35.09
N LEU A 64 8.56 5.55 -35.01
CA LEU A 64 7.74 5.76 -33.84
C LEU A 64 6.38 5.11 -34.07
N ARG A 65 5.99 4.25 -33.13
CA ARG A 65 4.69 3.57 -33.14
C ARG A 65 3.82 4.09 -32.02
N TYR A 66 2.58 4.39 -32.34
CA TYR A 66 1.63 4.94 -31.38
C TYR A 66 0.20 4.68 -31.86
N ASN A 67 -0.75 4.85 -30.96
CA ASN A 67 -2.17 4.90 -31.27
C ASN A 67 -2.84 6.07 -30.51
N ARG A 68 -4.13 6.27 -30.71
CA ARG A 68 -4.87 7.37 -30.07
C ARG A 68 -4.91 7.19 -28.54
N SER A 69 -5.07 5.95 -28.06
CA SER A 69 -5.07 5.66 -26.61
C SER A 69 -3.77 6.13 -25.94
N LEU A 70 -2.61 5.88 -26.55
CA LEU A 70 -1.33 6.36 -26.01
C LEU A 70 -1.26 7.90 -25.96
N LEU A 71 -1.73 8.58 -27.00
CA LEU A 71 -1.75 10.05 -27.03
C LEU A 71 -2.69 10.64 -25.97
N VAL A 72 -3.87 10.03 -25.78
CA VAL A 72 -4.81 10.44 -24.73
C VAL A 72 -4.22 10.21 -23.35
N MET A 73 -3.58 9.05 -23.11
CA MET A 73 -2.91 8.77 -21.84
C MET A 73 -1.77 9.77 -21.56
N LEU A 74 -0.94 10.07 -22.57
CA LEU A 74 0.13 11.06 -22.44
C LEU A 74 -0.44 12.46 -22.13
N PHE A 75 -1.46 12.90 -22.86
CA PHE A 75 -2.12 14.18 -22.61
C PHE A 75 -2.72 14.24 -21.19
N SER A 76 -3.43 13.18 -20.77
CA SER A 76 -3.98 13.07 -19.43
C SER A 76 -2.90 13.13 -18.35
N THR A 77 -1.76 12.48 -18.60
CA THR A 77 -0.62 12.54 -17.66
C THR A 77 -0.11 13.97 -17.50
N ILE A 78 0.03 14.71 -18.61
CA ILE A 78 0.45 16.13 -18.55
C ILE A 78 -0.56 16.95 -17.72
N LEU A 79 -1.86 16.75 -17.93
CA LEU A 79 -2.89 17.46 -17.15
C LEU A 79 -2.81 17.11 -15.65
N LEU A 80 -2.47 15.86 -15.29
CA LEU A 80 -2.31 15.44 -13.89
C LEU A 80 -1.04 16.01 -13.22
N TRP A 81 -0.05 16.49 -13.98
CA TRP A 81 1.11 17.20 -13.46
C TRP A 81 0.83 18.68 -13.17
N LEU A 82 -0.17 19.30 -13.85
CA LEU A 82 -0.42 20.73 -13.75
C LEU A 82 -0.75 21.22 -12.32
N PRO A 83 -1.45 20.47 -11.45
CA PRO A 83 -1.72 20.93 -10.08
C PRO A 83 -0.48 21.19 -9.22
N LEU A 84 0.71 20.68 -9.59
CA LEU A 84 1.96 21.09 -8.93
C LEU A 84 2.30 22.56 -9.13
N LEU A 85 1.71 23.19 -10.15
CA LEU A 85 1.91 24.63 -10.44
C LEU A 85 0.87 25.52 -9.75
N TYR A 86 -0.06 24.96 -8.99
CA TYR A 86 -1.06 25.72 -8.29
C TYR A 86 -0.46 26.50 -7.10
N PRO A 87 -1.00 27.69 -6.77
CA PRO A 87 -0.48 28.49 -5.66
C PRO A 87 -0.53 27.79 -4.29
N ASN A 88 -1.39 26.79 -4.13
CA ASN A 88 -1.57 26.01 -2.91
C ASN A 88 -0.82 24.67 -2.90
N ALA A 89 0.12 24.45 -3.82
CA ALA A 89 0.92 23.22 -3.90
C ALA A 89 2.12 23.22 -2.93
N GLU A 90 1.94 23.70 -1.71
CA GLU A 90 3.00 23.78 -0.68
C GLU A 90 3.70 22.43 -0.43
N PHE A 91 2.95 21.34 -0.48
CA PHE A 91 3.45 19.97 -0.23
C PHE A 91 3.55 19.12 -1.50
N GLY A 92 3.59 19.76 -2.67
CA GLY A 92 3.61 19.08 -3.97
C GLY A 92 4.76 18.11 -4.16
N GLU A 93 5.89 18.33 -3.49
CA GLU A 93 7.05 17.43 -3.51
C GLU A 93 6.70 15.99 -3.06
N PHE A 94 5.77 15.83 -2.12
CA PHE A 94 5.30 14.52 -1.64
C PHE A 94 4.35 13.79 -2.61
N ALA A 95 3.96 14.44 -3.71
CA ALA A 95 3.20 13.82 -4.78
C ALA A 95 4.08 13.44 -6.00
N ILE A 96 5.36 13.83 -6.01
CA ILE A 96 6.25 13.59 -7.14
C ILE A 96 6.39 12.09 -7.42
N ASP A 97 6.52 11.26 -6.40
CA ASP A 97 6.68 9.81 -6.56
C ASP A 97 5.52 9.18 -7.33
N ARG A 98 4.27 9.56 -7.01
CA ARG A 98 3.08 9.05 -7.73
C ARG A 98 3.03 9.54 -9.17
N LEU A 99 3.42 10.79 -9.44
CA LEU A 99 3.45 11.37 -10.78
C LEU A 99 4.55 10.76 -11.64
N LEU A 100 5.72 10.48 -11.06
CA LEU A 100 6.79 9.74 -11.73
C LEU A 100 6.37 8.29 -12.01
N GLY A 101 5.73 7.61 -11.04
CA GLY A 101 5.18 6.27 -11.23
C GLY A 101 4.14 6.22 -12.36
N LEU A 102 3.25 7.21 -12.44
CA LEU A 102 2.28 7.35 -13.54
C LEU A 102 3.01 7.55 -14.88
N SER A 103 3.99 8.46 -14.94
CA SER A 103 4.77 8.74 -16.15
C SER A 103 5.57 7.51 -16.62
N ALA A 104 6.16 6.75 -15.68
CA ALA A 104 6.83 5.49 -15.98
C ALA A 104 5.86 4.44 -16.55
N GLY A 105 4.61 4.41 -16.08
CA GLY A 105 3.54 3.57 -16.65
C GLY A 105 3.25 3.92 -18.13
N ILE A 106 3.20 5.20 -18.47
CA ILE A 106 3.04 5.61 -19.88
C ILE A 106 4.27 5.26 -20.72
N LEU A 107 5.48 5.41 -20.15
CA LEU A 107 6.71 5.04 -20.83
C LEU A 107 6.81 3.52 -21.08
N ILE A 108 6.35 2.68 -20.17
CA ILE A 108 6.34 1.23 -20.40
C ILE A 108 5.28 0.83 -21.44
N ILE A 109 4.08 1.42 -21.42
CA ILE A 109 3.07 1.23 -22.47
C ILE A 109 3.65 1.62 -23.84
N PHE A 110 4.27 2.80 -23.93
CA PHE A 110 4.97 3.25 -25.13
C PHE A 110 6.03 2.24 -25.57
N SER A 111 6.89 1.78 -24.65
CA SER A 111 7.98 0.85 -24.96
C SER A 111 7.50 -0.49 -25.49
N ILE A 112 6.42 -1.04 -24.92
CA ILE A 112 5.78 -2.27 -25.42
C ILE A 112 5.28 -2.08 -26.86
N MET A 113 4.66 -0.93 -27.17
CA MET A 113 4.18 -0.63 -28.52
C MET A 113 5.32 -0.50 -29.55
N GLN A 114 6.53 -0.03 -29.12
CA GLN A 114 7.68 0.06 -30.04
C GLN A 114 8.21 -1.31 -30.44
N LEU A 115 8.16 -2.30 -29.53
CA LEU A 115 8.78 -3.62 -29.74
C LEU A 115 8.02 -4.52 -30.72
N GLU A 116 6.75 -4.23 -31.01
CA GLU A 116 5.91 -5.08 -31.88
C GLU A 116 5.99 -6.56 -31.49
N LEU A 117 5.80 -6.83 -30.19
CA LEU A 117 5.90 -8.19 -29.67
C LEU A 117 5.00 -9.14 -30.46
N SER A 118 5.61 -10.19 -31.01
CA SER A 118 4.87 -11.23 -31.74
C SER A 118 3.89 -11.95 -30.79
N ARG A 119 2.91 -12.65 -31.38
CA ARG A 119 1.98 -13.48 -30.60
C ARG A 119 2.72 -14.48 -29.69
N GLN A 120 3.84 -15.03 -30.13
CA GLN A 120 4.65 -15.95 -29.35
C GLN A 120 5.29 -15.25 -28.15
N HIS A 121 5.85 -14.04 -28.31
CA HIS A 121 6.40 -13.26 -27.19
C HIS A 121 5.31 -12.94 -26.16
N TRP A 122 4.09 -12.56 -26.60
CA TRP A 122 2.97 -12.35 -25.70
C TRP A 122 2.58 -13.60 -24.92
N HIS A 123 2.55 -14.78 -25.59
CA HIS A 123 2.30 -16.04 -24.88
C HIS A 123 3.38 -16.31 -23.82
N HIS A 124 4.67 -16.08 -24.12
CA HIS A 124 5.73 -16.23 -23.13
C HIS A 124 5.54 -15.28 -21.94
N ILE A 125 5.23 -14.00 -22.17
CA ILE A 125 4.93 -13.02 -21.11
C ILE A 125 3.79 -13.51 -20.23
N LEU A 126 2.69 -13.99 -20.81
CA LEU A 126 1.55 -14.52 -20.04
C LEU A 126 1.96 -15.75 -19.20
N TYR A 127 2.79 -16.66 -19.74
CA TYR A 127 3.32 -17.78 -18.95
C TYR A 127 4.25 -17.33 -17.82
N PHE A 128 5.04 -16.29 -18.00
CA PHE A 128 5.87 -15.72 -16.94
C PHE A 128 5.00 -15.08 -15.84
N ILE A 129 3.89 -14.44 -16.20
CA ILE A 129 2.91 -13.96 -15.23
C ILE A 129 2.33 -15.14 -14.44
N LEU A 130 1.93 -16.24 -15.11
CA LEU A 130 1.44 -17.44 -14.42
C LEU A 130 2.46 -17.98 -13.43
N ALA A 131 3.75 -18.00 -13.80
CA ALA A 131 4.82 -18.49 -12.93
C ALA A 131 4.99 -17.60 -11.68
N GLY A 132 5.07 -16.27 -11.85
CA GLY A 132 5.17 -15.34 -10.72
C GLY A 132 3.96 -15.42 -9.80
N VAL A 133 2.75 -15.52 -10.36
CA VAL A 133 1.52 -15.70 -9.59
C VAL A 133 1.51 -17.04 -8.83
N LEU A 134 1.97 -18.12 -9.46
CA LEU A 134 2.04 -19.43 -8.81
C LEU A 134 3.00 -19.42 -7.62
N ILE A 135 4.19 -18.81 -7.78
CA ILE A 135 5.17 -18.66 -6.70
C ILE A 135 4.55 -17.89 -5.53
N GLU A 136 3.94 -16.73 -5.78
CA GLU A 136 3.32 -15.92 -4.72
C GLU A 136 2.10 -16.60 -4.08
N SER A 137 1.30 -17.32 -4.87
CA SER A 137 0.17 -18.07 -4.33
C SER A 137 0.64 -19.18 -3.38
N ILE A 138 1.67 -19.92 -3.76
CA ILE A 138 2.27 -20.96 -2.88
C ILE A 138 2.88 -20.30 -1.65
N TYR A 139 3.62 -19.20 -1.81
CA TYR A 139 4.21 -18.48 -0.68
C TYR A 139 3.15 -17.96 0.30
N ALA A 140 2.03 -17.45 -0.20
CA ALA A 140 0.91 -17.04 0.63
C ALA A 140 0.32 -18.19 1.48
N LEU A 141 0.23 -19.39 0.90
CA LEU A 141 -0.22 -20.58 1.62
C LEU A 141 0.82 -21.04 2.64
N VAL A 142 2.12 -20.98 2.30
CA VAL A 142 3.21 -21.23 3.25
C VAL A 142 3.14 -20.30 4.44
N GLN A 143 2.87 -18.99 4.22
CA GLN A 143 2.70 -18.02 5.31
C GLN A 143 1.61 -18.43 6.30
N LEU A 144 0.46 -18.91 5.82
CA LEU A 144 -0.69 -19.19 6.67
C LEU A 144 -0.64 -20.57 7.33
N TYR A 145 -0.07 -21.57 6.65
CA TYR A 145 -0.20 -22.96 7.09
C TYR A 145 1.10 -23.61 7.59
N LEU A 146 2.26 -23.04 7.22
CA LEU A 146 3.56 -23.67 7.49
C LEU A 146 4.51 -22.82 8.34
N LEU A 147 4.39 -21.48 8.33
CA LEU A 147 5.29 -20.63 9.13
C LEU A 147 4.94 -20.71 10.63
N THR A 148 5.98 -20.72 11.45
CA THR A 148 5.89 -20.72 12.93
C THR A 148 6.31 -19.36 13.50
N GLN A 149 6.02 -19.13 14.78
CA GLN A 149 6.44 -17.92 15.48
C GLN A 149 7.97 -17.76 15.43
N GLY A 150 8.44 -16.53 15.20
CA GLY A 150 9.87 -16.24 15.06
C GLY A 150 10.45 -16.57 13.69
N ASN A 151 9.59 -16.81 12.66
CA ASN A 151 10.05 -17.10 11.31
C ASN A 151 10.92 -15.97 10.74
N TRP A 152 11.86 -16.36 9.86
CA TRP A 152 12.85 -15.45 9.29
C TRP A 152 12.24 -14.27 8.50
N VAL A 153 11.10 -14.47 7.87
CA VAL A 153 10.45 -13.40 7.08
C VAL A 153 9.66 -12.39 7.94
N GLY A 154 9.58 -12.60 9.26
CA GLY A 154 8.87 -11.71 10.18
C GLY A 154 7.34 -11.72 10.00
N PHE A 155 6.79 -12.77 9.35
CA PHE A 155 5.35 -12.90 9.23
C PHE A 155 4.70 -13.18 10.59
N ASN A 156 3.67 -12.40 10.92
CA ASN A 156 2.90 -12.63 12.14
C ASN A 156 1.97 -13.84 11.95
N VAL A 157 2.31 -14.97 12.54
CA VAL A 157 1.54 -16.22 12.43
C VAL A 157 0.13 -16.14 13.05
N ASN A 158 -0.14 -15.12 13.87
CA ASN A 158 -1.49 -14.84 14.38
C ASN A 158 -2.34 -14.05 13.37
N ALA A 159 -1.76 -13.63 12.24
CA ALA A 159 -2.53 -12.99 11.18
C ALA A 159 -3.50 -14.00 10.55
N THR A 160 -4.74 -13.58 10.39
CA THR A 160 -5.81 -14.40 9.79
C THR A 160 -5.81 -14.36 8.27
N ARG A 161 -4.91 -13.56 7.66
CA ARG A 161 -4.89 -13.25 6.22
C ARG A 161 -3.47 -13.35 5.67
N ALA A 162 -3.32 -14.03 4.52
CA ALA A 162 -2.05 -14.04 3.79
C ALA A 162 -1.78 -12.67 3.14
N ALA A 163 -0.52 -12.27 3.08
CA ALA A 163 -0.08 -11.00 2.48
C ALA A 163 0.97 -11.17 1.37
N GLY A 164 1.57 -12.35 1.23
CA GLY A 164 2.66 -12.59 0.28
C GLY A 164 3.85 -11.68 0.53
N ILE A 165 4.62 -11.40 -0.51
CA ILE A 165 5.71 -10.42 -0.47
C ILE A 165 5.18 -8.97 -0.31
N PHE A 166 3.91 -8.73 -0.66
CA PHE A 166 3.29 -7.40 -0.67
C PHE A 166 3.05 -6.81 0.71
N GLN A 167 3.09 -7.63 1.77
CA GLN A 167 2.78 -7.22 3.16
C GLN A 167 1.37 -6.62 3.32
N GLN A 168 0.52 -6.75 2.28
CA GLN A 168 -0.83 -6.22 2.22
C GLN A 168 -1.76 -7.25 1.53
N PRO A 169 -2.70 -7.87 2.29
CA PRO A 169 -3.56 -8.93 1.76
C PRO A 169 -4.42 -8.53 0.55
N ASN A 170 -4.90 -7.28 0.50
CA ASN A 170 -5.72 -6.83 -0.64
C ASN A 170 -4.89 -6.76 -1.93
N VAL A 171 -3.61 -6.36 -1.83
CA VAL A 171 -2.69 -6.29 -2.98
C VAL A 171 -2.31 -7.70 -3.45
N LEU A 172 -1.98 -8.61 -2.52
CA LEU A 172 -1.80 -10.03 -2.85
C LEU A 172 -2.99 -10.56 -3.64
N GLY A 173 -4.21 -10.38 -3.09
CA GLY A 173 -5.42 -10.86 -3.74
C GLY A 173 -5.61 -10.32 -5.16
N THR A 174 -5.34 -9.03 -5.40
CA THR A 174 -5.39 -8.45 -6.74
C THR A 174 -4.30 -9.00 -7.65
N PHE A 175 -3.09 -9.19 -7.13
CA PHE A 175 -1.98 -9.76 -7.90
C PHE A 175 -2.28 -11.20 -8.36
N VAL A 176 -2.80 -12.05 -7.49
CA VAL A 176 -3.08 -13.45 -7.88
C VAL A 176 -4.19 -13.56 -8.90
N LEU A 177 -5.12 -12.59 -8.99
CA LEU A 177 -6.11 -12.55 -10.06
C LEU A 177 -5.49 -12.38 -11.45
N PHE A 178 -4.29 -11.77 -11.58
CA PHE A 178 -3.59 -11.74 -12.88
C PHE A 178 -3.28 -13.13 -13.42
N GLY A 179 -3.13 -14.15 -12.56
CA GLY A 179 -3.00 -15.54 -12.99
C GLY A 179 -4.27 -16.04 -13.70
N LEU A 180 -5.45 -15.71 -13.17
CA LEU A 180 -6.72 -16.06 -13.81
C LEU A 180 -6.91 -15.30 -15.13
N LEU A 181 -6.51 -14.03 -15.18
CA LEU A 181 -6.60 -13.20 -16.37
C LEU A 181 -5.65 -13.68 -17.48
N ALA A 182 -4.39 -13.95 -17.14
CA ALA A 182 -3.39 -14.46 -18.07
C ALA A 182 -3.76 -15.85 -18.62
N SER A 183 -4.27 -16.74 -17.74
CA SER A 183 -4.75 -18.06 -18.15
C SER A 183 -5.96 -17.97 -19.09
N ALA A 184 -6.93 -17.11 -18.78
CA ALA A 184 -8.09 -16.86 -19.64
C ALA A 184 -7.65 -16.37 -21.03
N TRP A 185 -6.67 -15.47 -21.05
CA TRP A 185 -6.13 -14.97 -22.34
C TRP A 185 -5.44 -16.09 -23.14
N LEU A 186 -4.56 -16.87 -22.52
CA LEU A 186 -3.89 -18.01 -23.20
C LEU A 186 -4.89 -19.03 -23.75
N ILE A 187 -5.93 -19.34 -23.00
CA ILE A 187 -7.00 -20.27 -23.44
C ILE A 187 -7.77 -19.65 -24.61
N SER A 188 -8.12 -18.37 -24.56
CA SER A 188 -8.84 -17.69 -25.64
C SER A 188 -8.06 -17.64 -26.95
N GLU A 189 -6.73 -17.57 -26.88
CA GLU A 189 -5.85 -17.57 -28.05
C GLU A 189 -5.42 -18.99 -28.50
N LYS A 190 -5.95 -20.04 -27.87
CA LYS A 190 -5.59 -21.44 -28.14
C LYS A 190 -4.08 -21.70 -28.01
N ALA A 191 -3.46 -21.03 -27.04
CA ALA A 191 -2.04 -21.10 -26.77
C ALA A 191 -1.65 -22.30 -25.86
N VAL A 192 -2.62 -22.97 -25.25
CA VAL A 192 -2.44 -24.11 -24.33
C VAL A 192 -2.57 -25.40 -25.14
N ARG A 193 -1.45 -25.98 -25.57
CA ARG A 193 -1.42 -27.14 -26.48
C ARG A 193 -0.86 -28.41 -25.85
N SER A 194 0.16 -28.29 -25.00
CA SER A 194 0.80 -29.44 -24.36
C SER A 194 0.21 -29.75 -22.99
N LYS A 195 0.38 -31.01 -22.51
CA LYS A 195 -0.01 -31.40 -21.15
C LYS A 195 0.69 -30.55 -20.08
N LEU A 196 1.97 -30.22 -20.27
CA LEU A 196 2.71 -29.38 -19.34
C LEU A 196 2.10 -27.97 -19.25
N GLN A 197 1.73 -27.37 -20.39
CA GLN A 197 1.05 -26.08 -20.41
C GLN A 197 -0.31 -26.13 -19.69
N GLN A 198 -1.06 -27.21 -19.85
CA GLN A 198 -2.33 -27.40 -19.12
C GLN A 198 -2.10 -27.50 -17.62
N ILE A 199 -1.09 -28.26 -17.17
CA ILE A 199 -0.72 -28.37 -15.75
C ILE A 199 -0.36 -27.00 -15.16
N ILE A 200 0.44 -26.21 -15.86
CA ILE A 200 0.84 -24.85 -15.42
C ILE A 200 -0.40 -23.95 -15.32
N VAL A 201 -1.25 -23.92 -16.34
CA VAL A 201 -2.45 -23.07 -16.38
C VAL A 201 -3.42 -23.47 -15.28
N PHE A 202 -3.75 -24.76 -15.15
CA PHE A 202 -4.72 -25.25 -14.18
C PHE A 202 -4.19 -25.18 -12.74
N GLY A 203 -2.91 -25.50 -12.54
CA GLY A 203 -2.25 -25.35 -11.25
C GLY A 203 -2.24 -23.88 -10.78
N CYS A 204 -1.88 -22.97 -11.69
CA CYS A 204 -1.95 -21.53 -11.36
C CYS A 204 -3.38 -21.11 -11.01
N CYS A 205 -4.40 -21.53 -11.77
CA CYS A 205 -5.78 -21.20 -11.47
C CYS A 205 -6.23 -21.70 -10.10
N PHE A 206 -5.88 -22.93 -9.74
CA PHE A 206 -6.21 -23.53 -8.46
C PHE A 206 -5.55 -22.77 -7.29
N PHE A 207 -4.24 -22.59 -7.34
CA PHE A 207 -3.51 -21.91 -6.25
C PHE A 207 -3.81 -20.42 -6.16
N ALA A 208 -4.01 -19.74 -7.29
CA ALA A 208 -4.40 -18.34 -7.33
C ALA A 208 -5.80 -18.10 -6.74
N ALA A 209 -6.78 -18.96 -7.06
CA ALA A 209 -8.10 -18.89 -6.48
C ALA A 209 -8.07 -19.16 -4.97
N TRP A 210 -7.30 -20.17 -4.51
CA TRP A 210 -7.09 -20.42 -3.09
C TRP A 210 -6.46 -19.21 -2.38
N ALA A 211 -5.37 -18.66 -2.91
CA ALA A 211 -4.71 -17.49 -2.34
C ALA A 211 -5.64 -16.25 -2.34
N ALA A 212 -6.48 -16.08 -3.36
CA ALA A 212 -7.48 -15.01 -3.42
C ALA A 212 -8.49 -15.10 -2.25
N ILE A 213 -9.00 -16.30 -1.95
CA ILE A 213 -9.93 -16.52 -0.83
C ILE A 213 -9.23 -16.25 0.51
N VAL A 214 -8.05 -16.83 0.76
CA VAL A 214 -7.34 -16.67 2.05
C VAL A 214 -6.72 -15.28 2.24
N SER A 215 -6.70 -14.44 1.18
CA SER A 215 -6.40 -13.01 1.34
C SER A 215 -7.47 -12.30 2.17
N GLY A 216 -8.68 -12.86 2.31
CA GLY A 216 -9.78 -12.29 3.06
C GLY A 216 -10.22 -10.90 2.56
N SER A 217 -9.95 -10.56 1.30
CA SER A 217 -10.27 -9.27 0.71
C SER A 217 -11.63 -9.28 0.04
N ARG A 218 -12.58 -8.51 0.56
CA ARG A 218 -13.93 -8.37 -0.05
C ARG A 218 -13.86 -7.85 -1.49
N THR A 219 -12.98 -6.88 -1.74
CA THR A 219 -12.76 -6.33 -3.08
C THR A 219 -12.31 -7.41 -4.05
N VAL A 220 -11.40 -8.28 -3.62
CA VAL A 220 -10.91 -9.41 -4.41
C VAL A 220 -12.02 -10.43 -4.67
N LEU A 221 -12.84 -10.74 -3.66
CA LEU A 221 -13.99 -11.63 -3.83
C LEU A 221 -15.00 -11.08 -4.84
N ILE A 222 -15.36 -9.81 -4.74
CA ILE A 222 -16.25 -9.16 -5.71
C ILE A 222 -15.64 -9.22 -7.11
N ALA A 223 -14.34 -8.92 -7.24
CA ALA A 223 -13.63 -9.00 -8.51
C ALA A 223 -13.65 -10.42 -9.08
N LEU A 224 -13.33 -11.44 -8.28
CA LEU A 224 -13.32 -12.84 -8.68
C LEU A 224 -14.69 -13.31 -9.22
N PHE A 225 -15.77 -12.97 -8.52
CA PHE A 225 -17.12 -13.31 -8.99
C PHE A 225 -17.52 -12.51 -10.23
N ALA A 226 -17.12 -11.27 -10.37
CA ALA A 226 -17.41 -10.45 -11.53
C ALA A 226 -16.62 -10.86 -12.79
N LEU A 227 -15.46 -11.53 -12.61
CA LEU A 227 -14.67 -12.02 -13.74
C LEU A 227 -15.44 -13.04 -14.59
N LEU A 228 -16.22 -13.93 -13.98
CA LEU A 228 -16.93 -14.97 -14.71
C LEU A 228 -17.91 -14.40 -15.77
N PRO A 229 -18.87 -13.52 -15.43
CA PRO A 229 -19.78 -12.95 -16.42
C PRO A 229 -19.09 -12.07 -17.45
N LEU A 230 -17.95 -11.44 -17.11
CA LEU A 230 -17.19 -10.61 -18.04
C LEU A 230 -16.37 -11.43 -19.03
N LEU A 231 -15.70 -12.50 -18.60
CA LEU A 231 -14.81 -13.29 -19.44
C LEU A 231 -15.53 -14.42 -20.19
N PHE A 232 -16.53 -15.06 -19.57
CA PHE A 232 -17.16 -16.28 -20.05
C PHE A 232 -17.79 -16.15 -21.46
N PRO A 233 -18.52 -15.07 -21.83
CA PRO A 233 -19.12 -14.95 -23.14
C PRO A 233 -18.12 -15.02 -24.31
N TYR A 234 -16.93 -14.43 -24.12
CA TYR A 234 -15.87 -14.49 -25.10
C TYR A 234 -15.15 -15.85 -25.09
N LEU A 235 -14.84 -16.37 -23.90
CA LEU A 235 -14.18 -17.67 -23.74
C LEU A 235 -15.01 -18.82 -24.30
N LYS A 236 -16.33 -18.81 -24.11
CA LYS A 236 -17.25 -19.83 -24.68
C LYS A 236 -17.12 -19.95 -26.19
N ASN A 237 -16.83 -18.86 -26.88
CA ASN A 237 -16.76 -18.83 -28.34
C ASN A 237 -15.33 -19.02 -28.88
N SER A 238 -14.29 -18.71 -28.07
CA SER A 238 -12.89 -18.69 -28.54
C SER A 238 -12.06 -19.86 -28.01
N ALA A 239 -12.38 -20.38 -26.82
CA ALA A 239 -11.61 -21.43 -26.14
C ALA A 239 -12.04 -22.83 -26.57
N GLU A 240 -11.12 -23.79 -26.42
CA GLU A 240 -11.44 -25.22 -26.52
C GLU A 240 -12.32 -25.64 -25.32
N PRO A 241 -13.46 -26.35 -25.55
CA PRO A 241 -14.42 -26.64 -24.48
C PRO A 241 -13.85 -27.41 -23.28
N HIS A 242 -12.87 -28.30 -23.50
CA HIS A 242 -12.22 -29.05 -22.43
C HIS A 242 -11.30 -28.16 -21.57
N LEU A 243 -10.60 -27.20 -22.19
CA LEU A 243 -9.76 -26.24 -21.47
C LEU A 243 -10.60 -25.26 -20.65
N LEU A 244 -11.71 -24.77 -21.22
CA LEU A 244 -12.64 -23.90 -20.49
C LEU A 244 -13.24 -24.63 -19.28
N ARG A 245 -13.69 -25.89 -19.45
CA ARG A 245 -14.20 -26.68 -18.33
C ARG A 245 -13.14 -26.91 -17.26
N GLY A 246 -11.92 -27.31 -17.64
CA GLY A 246 -10.80 -27.49 -16.71
C GLY A 246 -10.46 -26.20 -15.95
N TRP A 247 -10.47 -25.05 -16.63
CA TRP A 247 -10.24 -23.74 -16.04
C TRP A 247 -11.29 -23.40 -14.97
N LEU A 248 -12.58 -23.58 -15.27
CA LEU A 248 -13.67 -23.34 -14.33
C LEU A 248 -13.60 -24.29 -13.11
N ILE A 249 -13.32 -25.58 -13.34
CA ILE A 249 -13.21 -26.57 -12.28
C ILE A 249 -12.04 -26.22 -11.33
N CYS A 250 -10.86 -25.85 -11.87
CA CYS A 250 -9.70 -25.52 -11.05
C CYS A 250 -9.93 -24.26 -10.21
N ILE A 251 -10.59 -23.24 -10.76
CA ILE A 251 -11.00 -22.06 -9.97
C ILE A 251 -11.98 -22.45 -8.86
N ALA A 252 -13.01 -23.25 -9.18
CA ALA A 252 -13.99 -23.67 -8.19
C ALA A 252 -13.34 -24.50 -7.06
N LEU A 253 -12.49 -25.44 -7.40
CA LEU A 253 -11.74 -26.25 -6.42
C LEU A 253 -10.80 -25.36 -5.58
N GLY A 254 -10.11 -24.40 -6.18
CA GLY A 254 -9.28 -23.43 -5.46
C GLY A 254 -10.07 -22.57 -4.48
N CYS A 255 -11.28 -22.14 -4.88
CA CYS A 255 -12.18 -21.39 -3.97
C CYS A 255 -12.68 -22.25 -2.80
N LEU A 256 -12.87 -23.55 -2.99
CA LEU A 256 -13.33 -24.48 -1.97
C LEU A 256 -12.19 -25.01 -1.06
N ALA A 257 -10.96 -24.98 -1.56
CA ALA A 257 -9.79 -25.53 -0.85
C ALA A 257 -9.57 -25.00 0.58
N PRO A 258 -9.82 -23.70 0.89
CA PRO A 258 -9.69 -23.19 2.25
C PRO A 258 -10.61 -23.85 3.28
N ALA A 259 -11.75 -24.38 2.87
CA ALA A 259 -12.66 -25.10 3.77
C ALA A 259 -12.10 -26.46 4.25
N LEU A 260 -11.16 -27.06 3.53
CA LEU A 260 -10.61 -28.36 3.85
C LEU A 260 -9.83 -28.41 5.18
N PRO A 261 -8.87 -27.50 5.47
CA PRO A 261 -8.23 -27.41 6.77
C PRO A 261 -9.19 -27.11 7.93
N GLU A 262 -10.24 -26.34 7.70
CA GLU A 262 -11.26 -26.02 8.71
C GLU A 262 -12.12 -27.24 9.06
N LEU A 263 -12.41 -28.11 8.09
CA LEU A 263 -13.12 -29.38 8.29
C LEU A 263 -12.25 -30.45 9.00
N LEU A 264 -10.92 -30.39 8.84
CA LEU A 264 -10.00 -31.36 9.40
C LEU A 264 -9.51 -31.00 10.81
N ASN A 265 -9.51 -29.74 11.16
CA ASN A 265 -9.07 -29.24 12.47
C ASN A 265 -10.22 -28.49 13.10
N ASP A 266 -11.01 -28.99 14.04
CA ASP A 266 -12.11 -28.31 14.76
C ASP A 266 -11.88 -26.77 14.90
N GLY A 267 -11.82 -26.09 13.76
CA GLY A 267 -11.19 -24.79 13.59
C GLY A 267 -12.14 -23.66 13.89
N VAL A 268 -11.64 -22.69 14.59
CA VAL A 268 -12.23 -21.36 14.78
C VAL A 268 -12.59 -20.78 13.41
N ALA A 269 -13.89 -20.69 13.12
CA ALA A 269 -14.40 -20.00 11.94
C ALA A 269 -13.80 -18.59 11.91
N ARG A 270 -13.01 -18.31 10.89
CA ARG A 270 -12.36 -17.01 10.74
C ARG A 270 -13.43 -16.00 10.37
N ASP A 271 -13.65 -14.99 11.22
CA ASP A 271 -14.51 -13.85 10.92
C ASP A 271 -14.01 -13.08 9.69
N ALA A 272 -14.26 -13.66 8.51
CA ALA A 272 -13.92 -13.05 7.21
C ALA A 272 -14.74 -11.79 6.90
N ILE A 273 -15.75 -11.48 7.74
CA ILE A 273 -16.75 -10.45 7.46
C ILE A 273 -16.84 -9.42 8.61
N GLY A 274 -15.73 -8.75 8.94
CA GLY A 274 -15.75 -7.60 9.84
C GLY A 274 -16.54 -6.42 9.26
N GLY A 275 -17.68 -6.02 9.82
CA GLY A 275 -18.53 -4.90 9.34
C GLY A 275 -17.89 -3.52 9.47
N GLU A 276 -16.96 -3.34 10.41
CA GLU A 276 -16.35 -2.07 10.78
C GLU A 276 -15.57 -1.39 9.63
N THR A 277 -14.80 -2.15 8.86
CA THR A 277 -14.00 -1.59 7.75
C THR A 277 -14.83 -0.90 6.66
N THR A 278 -16.09 -1.29 6.44
CA THR A 278 -16.97 -0.65 5.46
C THR A 278 -17.47 0.69 5.97
N ALA A 279 -17.85 0.77 7.25
CA ALA A 279 -18.30 2.01 7.88
C ALA A 279 -17.17 3.06 7.84
N TYR A 280 -15.93 2.66 8.08
CA TYR A 280 -14.76 3.52 7.99
C TYR A 280 -14.56 4.13 6.60
N ARG A 281 -14.64 3.33 5.55
CA ARG A 281 -14.50 3.82 4.17
C ARG A 281 -15.61 4.81 3.79
N VAL A 282 -16.85 4.54 4.19
CA VAL A 282 -17.97 5.47 3.97
C VAL A 282 -17.71 6.81 4.66
N THR A 283 -17.21 6.80 5.90
CA THR A 283 -16.86 8.04 6.62
C THR A 283 -15.73 8.79 5.92
N MET A 284 -14.66 8.09 5.49
CA MET A 284 -13.56 8.73 4.74
C MET A 284 -14.06 9.37 3.44
N LEU A 285 -14.94 8.72 2.69
CA LEU A 285 -15.51 9.28 1.47
C LEU A 285 -16.43 10.48 1.76
N LYS A 286 -17.19 10.47 2.86
CA LYS A 286 -17.98 11.63 3.29
C LYS A 286 -17.09 12.82 3.62
N VAL A 287 -16.05 12.62 4.42
CA VAL A 287 -15.10 13.69 4.74
C VAL A 287 -14.42 14.21 3.47
N SER A 288 -13.98 13.33 2.58
CA SER A 288 -13.35 13.71 1.31
C SER A 288 -14.31 14.50 0.42
N TRP A 289 -15.59 14.14 0.38
CA TRP A 289 -16.60 14.87 -0.37
C TRP A 289 -16.83 16.29 0.19
N GLU A 290 -16.89 16.44 1.52
CA GLU A 290 -17.00 17.76 2.16
C GLU A 290 -15.76 18.62 1.90
N LEU A 291 -14.56 18.03 1.97
CA LEU A 291 -13.31 18.72 1.62
C LEU A 291 -13.29 19.16 0.15
N PHE A 292 -13.71 18.30 -0.77
CA PHE A 292 -13.80 18.65 -2.20
C PHE A 292 -14.77 19.81 -2.43
N LYS A 293 -15.95 19.83 -1.79
CA LYS A 293 -16.91 20.93 -1.92
C LYS A 293 -16.36 22.28 -1.43
N GLN A 294 -15.45 22.28 -0.45
CA GLN A 294 -14.83 23.50 0.06
C GLN A 294 -13.81 24.09 -0.91
N GLN A 295 -13.09 23.25 -1.66
CA GLN A 295 -12.07 23.66 -2.63
C GLN A 295 -12.20 22.91 -3.96
N PRO A 296 -13.30 23.11 -4.73
CA PRO A 296 -13.60 22.25 -5.87
C PRO A 296 -12.69 22.49 -7.08
N PHE A 297 -12.18 23.71 -7.29
CA PHE A 297 -11.43 24.05 -8.51
C PHE A 297 -9.96 23.62 -8.44
N MET A 298 -9.23 24.01 -7.41
CA MET A 298 -7.80 23.74 -7.24
C MET A 298 -7.51 22.62 -6.24
N GLY A 299 -8.52 22.15 -5.50
CA GLY A 299 -8.32 21.24 -4.40
C GLY A 299 -7.54 21.87 -3.24
N TRP A 300 -7.03 21.04 -2.36
CA TRP A 300 -6.26 21.46 -1.18
C TRP A 300 -4.74 21.48 -1.39
N GLY A 301 -4.28 21.14 -2.59
CA GLY A 301 -2.88 20.98 -2.95
C GLY A 301 -2.42 19.51 -2.84
N TYR A 302 -1.55 19.14 -3.77
CA TYR A 302 -0.95 17.79 -3.77
C TYR A 302 -0.09 17.57 -2.53
N GLY A 303 -0.21 16.39 -1.92
CA GLY A 303 0.49 16.02 -0.69
C GLY A 303 -0.15 16.51 0.60
N ALA A 304 -1.28 17.23 0.55
CA ALA A 304 -1.92 17.83 1.73
C ALA A 304 -2.96 16.91 2.41
N TYR A 305 -3.44 15.85 1.76
CA TYR A 305 -4.60 15.07 2.21
C TYR A 305 -4.52 14.62 3.67
N ASP A 306 -3.41 14.05 4.09
CA ASP A 306 -3.22 13.54 5.46
C ASP A 306 -3.45 14.62 6.53
N GLY A 307 -2.81 15.79 6.36
CA GLY A 307 -2.93 16.89 7.32
C GLY A 307 -4.33 17.50 7.38
N ILE A 308 -4.97 17.72 6.23
CA ILE A 308 -6.31 18.32 6.18
C ILE A 308 -7.41 17.36 6.63
N TYR A 309 -7.26 16.06 6.34
CA TYR A 309 -8.27 15.06 6.68
C TYR A 309 -8.53 14.99 8.19
N HIS A 310 -7.50 14.89 9.02
CA HIS A 310 -7.66 14.74 10.46
C HIS A 310 -8.31 15.97 11.12
N ASN A 311 -7.94 17.18 10.68
CA ASN A 311 -8.55 18.40 11.13
C ASN A 311 -10.03 18.49 10.72
N ALA A 312 -10.36 18.15 9.47
CA ALA A 312 -11.73 18.14 8.96
C ALA A 312 -12.58 17.08 9.68
N GLN A 313 -12.04 15.87 9.88
CA GLN A 313 -12.71 14.81 10.62
C GLN A 313 -13.09 15.26 12.05
N ALA A 314 -12.17 15.91 12.77
CA ALA A 314 -12.44 16.42 14.11
C ALA A 314 -13.54 17.49 14.09
N ALA A 315 -13.47 18.45 13.17
CA ALA A 315 -14.46 19.52 13.03
C ALA A 315 -15.85 18.96 12.65
N PHE A 316 -15.93 18.04 11.69
CA PHE A 316 -17.20 17.45 11.25
C PHE A 316 -17.82 16.54 12.32
N ASN A 317 -17.02 15.87 13.11
CA ASN A 317 -17.51 15.08 14.24
C ASN A 317 -18.06 15.99 15.35
N ALA A 318 -17.37 17.09 15.66
CA ALA A 318 -17.87 18.09 16.62
C ALA A 318 -19.20 18.71 16.18
N GLN A 319 -19.44 18.83 14.87
CA GLN A 319 -20.69 19.30 14.27
C GLN A 319 -21.77 18.19 14.15
N GLY A 320 -21.46 16.95 14.52
CA GLY A 320 -22.37 15.81 14.38
C GLY A 320 -22.62 15.33 12.94
N LEU A 321 -21.81 15.78 11.96
CA LEU A 321 -21.92 15.40 10.56
C LEU A 321 -21.43 13.99 10.27
N ILE A 322 -20.47 13.52 11.07
CA ILE A 322 -19.95 12.16 11.03
C ILE A 322 -19.90 11.57 12.44
N LYS A 323 -19.76 10.25 12.53
CA LYS A 323 -19.55 9.54 13.81
C LYS A 323 -18.29 8.70 13.71
N GLY A 324 -17.50 8.70 14.75
CA GLY A 324 -16.28 7.93 14.86
C GLY A 324 -15.04 8.65 14.32
N TYR A 325 -13.88 8.11 14.67
CA TYR A 325 -12.57 8.65 14.31
C TYR A 325 -11.73 7.58 13.62
N HIS A 326 -10.94 8.02 12.63
CA HIS A 326 -9.98 7.17 11.95
C HIS A 326 -8.60 7.76 12.15
N PHE A 327 -7.68 6.93 12.59
CA PHE A 327 -6.32 7.32 12.90
C PHE A 327 -5.41 7.02 11.72
N ASN A 328 -4.38 7.84 11.53
CA ASN A 328 -3.32 7.62 10.55
C ASN A 328 -3.84 7.45 9.10
N VAL A 329 -4.88 8.22 8.72
CA VAL A 329 -5.45 8.20 7.38
C VAL A 329 -4.60 9.07 6.47
N ALA A 330 -3.80 8.46 5.60
CA ALA A 330 -2.97 9.16 4.62
C ALA A 330 -3.69 9.42 3.28
N HIS A 331 -4.78 8.73 3.00
CA HIS A 331 -5.55 8.81 1.76
C HIS A 331 -6.98 8.24 1.96
N PRO A 332 -7.94 8.57 1.07
CA PRO A 332 -9.36 8.19 1.23
C PRO A 332 -9.69 6.74 0.86
N HIS A 333 -8.71 5.87 0.61
CA HIS A 333 -8.91 4.52 0.06
C HIS A 333 -9.75 4.51 -1.24
N ASN A 334 -9.63 5.55 -2.03
CA ASN A 334 -10.30 5.71 -3.32
C ASN A 334 -9.51 6.68 -4.19
N GLU A 335 -9.05 6.22 -5.34
CA GLU A 335 -8.18 6.97 -6.24
C GLU A 335 -8.84 8.26 -6.74
N ILE A 336 -10.09 8.18 -7.19
CA ILE A 336 -10.80 9.35 -7.73
C ILE A 336 -10.98 10.43 -6.65
N ALA A 337 -11.40 10.03 -5.45
CA ALA A 337 -11.57 10.95 -4.33
C ALA A 337 -10.23 11.60 -3.92
N TYR A 338 -9.14 10.83 -3.95
CA TYR A 338 -7.81 11.31 -3.61
C TYR A 338 -7.34 12.43 -4.55
N TRP A 339 -7.41 12.19 -5.87
CA TRP A 339 -7.05 13.19 -6.87
C TRP A 339 -7.98 14.41 -6.85
N ALA A 340 -9.30 14.19 -6.62
CA ALA A 340 -10.28 15.26 -6.56
C ALA A 340 -10.06 16.19 -5.35
N VAL A 341 -9.78 15.64 -4.17
CA VAL A 341 -9.55 16.44 -2.96
C VAL A 341 -8.26 17.25 -3.07
N GLU A 342 -7.19 16.63 -3.54
CA GLU A 342 -5.89 17.32 -3.62
C GLU A 342 -5.75 18.26 -4.82
N GLY A 343 -6.26 17.88 -6.00
CA GLY A 343 -6.05 18.63 -7.24
C GLY A 343 -7.32 19.29 -7.82
N GLY A 344 -8.47 19.09 -7.20
CA GLY A 344 -9.74 19.70 -7.64
C GLY A 344 -10.32 19.09 -8.93
N LEU A 345 -11.08 19.91 -9.65
CA LEU A 345 -11.80 19.50 -10.86
C LEU A 345 -10.90 19.04 -12.01
N LEU A 346 -9.72 19.61 -12.18
CA LEU A 346 -8.85 19.27 -13.31
C LEU A 346 -8.43 17.78 -13.29
N PRO A 347 -7.82 17.24 -12.20
CA PRO A 347 -7.53 15.81 -12.12
C PRO A 347 -8.79 14.95 -12.18
N LEU A 348 -9.87 15.32 -11.51
CA LEU A 348 -11.12 14.57 -11.53
C LEU A 348 -11.65 14.40 -12.96
N LEU A 349 -11.80 15.49 -13.71
CA LEU A 349 -12.28 15.47 -15.09
C LEU A 349 -11.31 14.74 -16.02
N THR A 350 -10.00 14.85 -15.77
CA THR A 350 -8.97 14.13 -16.53
C THR A 350 -9.10 12.63 -16.36
N LEU A 351 -9.28 12.14 -15.13
CA LEU A 351 -9.46 10.71 -14.86
C LEU A 351 -10.77 10.17 -15.46
N LEU A 352 -11.86 10.93 -15.34
CA LEU A 352 -13.15 10.56 -15.93
C LEU A 352 -13.09 10.55 -17.47
N PHE A 353 -12.42 11.52 -18.08
CA PHE A 353 -12.17 11.57 -19.52
C PHE A 353 -11.35 10.37 -20.00
N LEU A 354 -10.25 10.07 -19.30
CA LEU A 354 -9.39 8.94 -19.62
C LEU A 354 -10.15 7.60 -19.54
N ALA A 355 -10.91 7.40 -18.46
CA ALA A 355 -11.73 6.20 -18.28
C ALA A 355 -12.82 6.10 -19.36
N GLY A 356 -13.54 7.19 -19.63
CA GLY A 356 -14.58 7.25 -20.66
C GLY A 356 -14.04 6.99 -22.06
N TYR A 357 -12.87 7.59 -22.40
CA TYR A 357 -12.21 7.34 -23.67
C TYR A 357 -11.80 5.86 -23.82
N PHE A 358 -11.23 5.28 -22.77
CA PHE A 358 -10.76 3.89 -22.81
C PHE A 358 -11.93 2.91 -22.96
N ILE A 359 -13.03 3.13 -22.22
CA ILE A 359 -14.29 2.37 -22.36
C ILE A 359 -14.81 2.51 -23.79
N TYR A 360 -14.91 3.72 -24.33
CA TYR A 360 -15.34 3.96 -25.72
C TYR A 360 -14.46 3.20 -26.73
N SER A 361 -13.13 3.22 -26.55
CA SER A 361 -12.19 2.52 -27.43
C SER A 361 -12.40 1.00 -27.41
N ILE A 362 -12.57 0.43 -26.21
CA ILE A 362 -12.85 -1.01 -26.05
C ILE A 362 -14.16 -1.42 -26.73
N PHE A 363 -15.23 -0.64 -26.55
CA PHE A 363 -16.57 -0.96 -27.09
C PHE A 363 -16.72 -0.72 -28.60
N LYS A 364 -15.69 -0.26 -29.30
CA LYS A 364 -15.62 -0.36 -30.77
C LYS A 364 -15.47 -1.79 -31.29
N GLN A 365 -15.04 -2.71 -30.44
CA GLN A 365 -14.93 -4.13 -30.76
C GLN A 365 -16.28 -4.84 -30.59
N THR A 366 -16.33 -6.14 -30.89
CA THR A 366 -17.53 -6.94 -30.59
C THR A 366 -17.83 -6.94 -29.10
N TRP A 367 -19.11 -6.95 -28.73
CA TRP A 367 -19.57 -6.90 -27.33
C TRP A 367 -18.84 -7.91 -26.43
N THR A 368 -18.75 -9.19 -26.88
CA THR A 368 -18.11 -10.24 -26.10
C THR A 368 -16.62 -9.97 -25.88
N LYS A 369 -15.91 -9.46 -26.89
CA LYS A 369 -14.50 -9.10 -26.78
C LYS A 369 -14.30 -7.85 -25.92
N ALA A 370 -15.21 -6.89 -26.02
CA ALA A 370 -15.21 -5.70 -25.15
C ALA A 370 -15.39 -6.07 -23.68
N CYS A 371 -16.34 -6.94 -23.37
CA CYS A 371 -16.53 -7.45 -22.00
C CYS A 371 -15.30 -8.23 -21.50
N PHE A 372 -14.66 -9.03 -22.35
CA PHE A 372 -13.43 -9.74 -22.02
C PHE A 372 -12.30 -8.75 -21.66
N HIS A 373 -12.05 -7.74 -22.50
CA HIS A 373 -11.03 -6.72 -22.23
C HIS A 373 -11.32 -5.91 -20.95
N LEU A 374 -12.58 -5.55 -20.72
CA LEU A 374 -13.00 -4.90 -19.49
C LEU A 374 -12.75 -5.81 -18.28
N GLY A 375 -13.06 -7.11 -18.40
CA GLY A 375 -12.80 -8.11 -17.38
C GLY A 375 -11.31 -8.21 -17.02
N LEU A 376 -10.42 -8.10 -17.99
CA LEU A 376 -8.98 -8.12 -17.76
C LEU A 376 -8.47 -6.93 -16.91
N LEU A 377 -9.13 -5.78 -16.96
CA LEU A 377 -8.76 -4.58 -16.20
C LEU A 377 -9.56 -4.45 -14.89
N PHE A 378 -10.73 -5.08 -14.82
CA PHE A 378 -11.72 -4.89 -13.77
C PHE A 378 -11.19 -5.08 -12.34
N PRO A 379 -10.38 -6.11 -12.01
CA PRO A 379 -9.86 -6.29 -10.64
C PRO A 379 -9.05 -5.09 -10.14
N CYS A 380 -8.19 -4.55 -10.98
CA CYS A 380 -7.40 -3.37 -10.63
C CYS A 380 -8.27 -2.12 -10.52
N LEU A 381 -9.17 -1.89 -11.48
CA LEU A 381 -10.09 -0.74 -11.46
C LEU A 381 -11.02 -0.78 -10.25
N LEU A 382 -11.55 -1.95 -9.88
CA LEU A 382 -12.34 -2.09 -8.65
C LEU A 382 -11.49 -1.83 -7.40
N HIS A 383 -10.24 -2.31 -7.40
CA HIS A 383 -9.36 -2.12 -6.25
C HIS A 383 -8.99 -0.65 -6.06
N THR A 384 -8.81 0.15 -7.13
CA THR A 384 -8.57 1.60 -7.01
C THR A 384 -9.74 2.36 -6.40
N MET A 385 -10.96 1.79 -6.40
CA MET A 385 -12.13 2.38 -5.74
C MET A 385 -12.21 2.07 -4.24
N THR A 386 -11.38 1.16 -3.74
CA THR A 386 -11.42 0.69 -2.35
C THR A 386 -10.08 0.76 -1.63
N GLU A 387 -9.00 1.02 -2.36
CA GLU A 387 -7.61 1.13 -1.89
C GLU A 387 -6.76 1.78 -3.00
N LEU A 388 -5.45 1.91 -2.77
CA LEU A 388 -4.49 2.44 -3.75
C LEU A 388 -3.48 1.34 -4.18
N PRO A 389 -3.88 0.33 -4.97
CA PRO A 389 -3.04 -0.84 -5.29
C PRO A 389 -1.76 -0.49 -6.05
N PHE A 390 -1.80 0.55 -6.87
CA PHE A 390 -0.66 0.99 -7.69
C PHE A 390 0.41 1.72 -6.89
N TYR A 391 0.04 2.30 -5.73
CA TYR A 391 1.01 2.90 -4.80
C TYR A 391 1.66 1.83 -3.93
N HIS A 392 0.91 0.78 -3.56
CA HIS A 392 1.45 -0.32 -2.78
C HIS A 392 2.36 -1.23 -3.59
N SER A 393 2.07 -1.45 -4.88
CA SER A 393 2.79 -2.46 -5.66
C SER A 393 3.11 -2.02 -7.09
N ALA A 394 4.39 -1.81 -7.34
CA ALA A 394 4.93 -1.51 -8.66
C ALA A 394 4.68 -2.64 -9.68
N ILE A 395 4.69 -3.92 -9.24
CA ILE A 395 4.41 -5.04 -10.15
C ILE A 395 2.94 -5.09 -10.56
N VAL A 396 2.00 -4.78 -9.67
CA VAL A 396 0.56 -4.68 -10.02
C VAL A 396 0.35 -3.56 -11.05
N TRP A 397 1.00 -2.41 -10.86
CA TRP A 397 0.99 -1.31 -11.83
C TRP A 397 1.59 -1.72 -13.19
N LEU A 398 2.74 -2.36 -13.18
CA LEU A 398 3.42 -2.83 -14.38
C LEU A 398 2.53 -3.82 -15.18
N LEU A 399 1.95 -4.83 -14.52
CA LEU A 399 1.07 -5.80 -15.16
C LEU A 399 -0.20 -5.14 -15.72
N PHE A 400 -0.78 -4.19 -14.99
CA PHE A 400 -1.90 -3.40 -15.49
C PHE A 400 -1.53 -2.65 -16.77
N CYS A 401 -0.36 -1.99 -16.81
CA CYS A 401 0.15 -1.31 -18.01
C CYS A 401 0.37 -2.28 -19.18
N PHE A 402 0.84 -3.51 -18.93
CA PHE A 402 0.96 -4.55 -19.96
C PHE A 402 -0.40 -4.87 -20.59
N PHE A 403 -1.42 -5.13 -19.78
CA PHE A 403 -2.77 -5.40 -20.30
C PHE A 403 -3.36 -4.19 -21.02
N VAL A 404 -3.21 -2.98 -20.48
CA VAL A 404 -3.63 -1.73 -21.14
C VAL A 404 -2.98 -1.57 -22.50
N SER A 405 -1.65 -1.78 -22.61
CA SER A 405 -0.92 -1.67 -23.88
C SER A 405 -1.43 -2.64 -24.93
N LYS A 406 -1.64 -3.91 -24.53
CA LYS A 406 -2.14 -4.96 -25.44
C LYS A 406 -3.56 -4.68 -25.89
N ILE A 407 -4.47 -4.33 -24.96
CA ILE A 407 -5.86 -4.01 -25.24
C ILE A 407 -5.96 -2.79 -26.17
N ALA A 408 -5.23 -1.71 -25.87
CA ALA A 408 -5.21 -0.51 -26.71
C ALA A 408 -4.70 -0.80 -28.13
N THR A 409 -3.68 -1.65 -28.25
CA THR A 409 -3.16 -2.07 -29.56
C THR A 409 -4.17 -2.92 -30.33
N GLU A 410 -4.88 -3.83 -29.67
CA GLU A 410 -5.93 -4.64 -30.32
C GLU A 410 -7.18 -3.83 -30.69
N ALA A 411 -7.52 -2.80 -29.91
CA ALA A 411 -8.70 -1.98 -30.16
C ALA A 411 -8.51 -0.98 -31.33
N GLU A 412 -7.30 -0.41 -31.43
CA GLU A 412 -7.05 0.72 -32.35
C GLU A 412 -5.96 0.46 -33.40
N GLY A 413 -5.19 -0.63 -33.27
CA GLY A 413 -3.99 -0.86 -34.07
C GLY A 413 -2.84 0.09 -33.71
N LEU A 414 -1.80 0.11 -34.52
CA LEU A 414 -0.65 1.01 -34.38
C LEU A 414 -0.44 1.83 -35.67
N CYS A 415 -0.31 3.14 -35.51
CA CYS A 415 0.22 4.04 -36.51
C CYS A 415 1.74 4.07 -36.41
N THR A 416 2.42 4.10 -37.58
CA THR A 416 3.88 4.18 -37.63
C THR A 416 4.30 5.43 -38.41
N LYS A 417 5.18 6.25 -37.80
CA LYS A 417 5.79 7.41 -38.45
C LYS A 417 7.31 7.32 -38.44
N PRO A 418 7.99 7.86 -39.45
CA PRO A 418 9.45 8.02 -39.42
C PRO A 418 9.87 8.88 -38.25
N PHE A 419 10.96 8.48 -37.57
CA PHE A 419 11.57 9.22 -36.50
C PHE A 419 13.09 9.18 -36.65
N PRO A 420 13.69 10.11 -37.37
CA PRO A 420 15.09 10.04 -37.79
C PRO A 420 16.09 10.26 -36.63
N ALA A 421 15.63 10.71 -35.48
CA ALA A 421 16.50 10.92 -34.32
C ALA A 421 17.00 9.59 -33.73
N LYS A 422 18.23 9.20 -34.04
CA LYS A 422 18.88 7.99 -33.49
C LYS A 422 19.46 8.20 -32.12
N PHE A 423 20.09 9.36 -31.92
CA PHE A 423 20.93 9.61 -30.77
C PHE A 423 20.13 9.77 -29.47
N ALA A 424 19.12 10.64 -29.46
CA ALA A 424 18.34 10.92 -28.27
C ALA A 424 17.68 9.67 -27.64
N PRO A 425 16.92 8.82 -28.37
CA PRO A 425 16.38 7.60 -27.79
C PRO A 425 17.45 6.65 -27.26
N LYS A 426 18.61 6.55 -27.93
CA LYS A 426 19.74 5.71 -27.48
C LYS A 426 20.32 6.19 -26.16
N VAL A 427 20.49 7.51 -26.01
CA VAL A 427 21.00 8.10 -24.77
C VAL A 427 20.02 7.87 -23.61
N PHE A 428 18.73 8.18 -23.81
CA PHE A 428 17.71 7.95 -22.78
C PHE A 428 17.52 6.46 -22.45
N ALA A 429 17.70 5.56 -23.41
CA ALA A 429 17.68 4.12 -23.19
C ALA A 429 18.78 3.63 -22.21
N GLY A 430 19.89 4.34 -22.14
CA GLY A 430 20.96 4.09 -21.16
C GLY A 430 20.76 4.88 -19.85
N LEU A 431 20.44 6.17 -19.94
CA LEU A 431 20.34 7.05 -18.77
C LEU A 431 19.19 6.69 -17.85
N ILE A 432 17.99 6.37 -18.39
CA ILE A 432 16.83 6.02 -17.56
C ILE A 432 17.12 4.81 -16.67
N PRO A 433 17.59 3.65 -17.20
CA PRO A 433 17.95 2.53 -16.33
C PRO A 433 19.09 2.86 -15.37
N LEU A 434 20.13 3.55 -15.83
CA LEU A 434 21.28 3.90 -15.01
C LEU A 434 20.86 4.69 -13.76
N PHE A 435 20.16 5.81 -13.93
CA PHE A 435 19.74 6.65 -12.81
C PHE A 435 18.69 5.96 -11.93
N THR A 436 17.73 5.24 -12.54
CA THR A 436 16.74 4.50 -11.78
C THR A 436 17.40 3.42 -10.91
N ILE A 437 18.30 2.62 -11.48
CA ILE A 437 18.98 1.54 -10.73
C ILE A 437 19.82 2.14 -9.59
N LEU A 438 20.58 3.20 -9.85
CA LEU A 438 21.38 3.85 -8.81
C LEU A 438 20.49 4.40 -7.68
N PHE A 439 19.40 5.07 -8.03
CA PHE A 439 18.43 5.60 -7.06
C PHE A 439 17.80 4.48 -6.23
N MET A 440 17.37 3.39 -6.87
CA MET A 440 16.70 2.28 -6.19
C MET A 440 17.67 1.47 -5.31
N LEU A 441 18.91 1.26 -5.74
CA LEU A 441 19.93 0.57 -4.94
C LEU A 441 20.31 1.38 -3.69
N THR A 442 20.50 2.71 -3.83
CA THR A 442 20.71 3.57 -2.67
C THR A 442 19.47 3.65 -1.77
N GLY A 443 18.25 3.52 -2.34
CA GLY A 443 17.01 3.38 -1.59
C GLY A 443 16.93 2.09 -0.76
N LEU A 444 17.41 0.95 -1.29
CA LEU A 444 17.50 -0.29 -0.51
C LEU A 444 18.42 -0.14 0.69
N GLN A 445 19.53 0.59 0.54
CA GLN A 445 20.44 0.94 1.63
C GLN A 445 19.70 1.79 2.69
N THR A 446 18.93 2.78 2.27
CA THR A 446 18.11 3.62 3.15
C THR A 446 17.11 2.81 3.96
N ILE A 447 16.37 1.90 3.32
CA ILE A 447 15.42 1.01 4.00
C ILE A 447 16.15 0.17 5.07
N HIS A 448 17.33 -0.37 4.75
CA HIS A 448 18.14 -1.14 5.69
C HIS A 448 18.52 -0.32 6.91
N HIS A 449 19.06 0.88 6.71
CA HIS A 449 19.53 1.76 7.79
C HIS A 449 18.38 2.21 8.71
N ILE A 450 17.28 2.73 8.14
CA ILE A 450 16.11 3.18 8.92
C ILE A 450 15.48 2.00 9.68
N SER A 451 15.26 0.87 9.00
CA SER A 451 14.67 -0.30 9.66
C SER A 451 15.57 -0.86 10.78
N THR A 452 16.88 -0.77 10.65
CA THR A 452 17.81 -1.18 11.69
C THR A 452 17.80 -0.18 12.85
N PHE A 453 17.84 1.13 12.56
CA PHE A 453 17.74 2.20 13.55
C PHE A 453 16.50 2.05 14.43
N GLU A 454 15.32 1.94 13.83
CA GLU A 454 14.06 1.78 14.56
C GLU A 454 14.00 0.49 15.37
N ARG A 455 14.49 -0.63 14.82
CA ARG A 455 14.50 -1.93 15.48
C ARG A 455 15.45 -2.00 16.67
N THR A 456 16.56 -1.26 16.64
CA THR A 456 17.53 -1.17 17.73
C THR A 456 17.18 -0.10 18.79
N GLY A 457 15.95 0.41 18.76
CA GLY A 457 15.46 1.38 19.74
C GLY A 457 15.91 2.81 19.50
N SER A 458 16.22 3.16 18.26
CA SER A 458 16.55 4.53 17.81
C SER A 458 17.74 5.16 18.56
N SER A 459 18.74 4.36 18.88
CA SER A 459 19.90 4.76 19.71
C SER A 459 21.18 5.04 18.93
N ASP A 460 21.36 4.42 17.77
CA ASP A 460 22.57 4.55 16.95
C ASP A 460 22.38 5.54 15.79
N VAL A 461 22.75 6.80 16.03
CA VAL A 461 22.63 7.87 15.04
C VAL A 461 23.50 7.66 13.79
N SER A 462 24.61 6.89 13.91
CA SER A 462 25.48 6.63 12.76
C SER A 462 24.76 5.92 11.61
N LEU A 463 23.69 5.18 11.91
CA LEU A 463 22.82 4.58 10.91
C LEU A 463 22.08 5.64 10.07
N LEU A 464 21.63 6.74 10.68
CA LEU A 464 20.98 7.83 9.95
C LEU A 464 21.99 8.68 9.17
N GLU A 465 23.17 8.94 9.75
CA GLU A 465 24.24 9.69 9.08
C GLU A 465 24.81 8.93 7.87
N GLY A 466 24.80 7.60 7.90
CA GLY A 466 25.24 6.75 6.80
C GLY A 466 24.29 6.67 5.59
N ILE A 467 23.11 7.29 5.63
CA ILE A 467 22.13 7.23 4.55
C ILE A 467 22.60 8.08 3.35
N ILE A 468 22.71 7.44 2.18
CA ILE A 468 23.14 8.09 0.92
C ILE A 468 21.97 8.81 0.24
N ASN A 469 20.79 8.20 0.24
CA ASN A 469 19.60 8.69 -0.48
C ASN A 469 18.36 8.59 0.41
N PRO A 470 17.99 9.63 1.16
CA PRO A 470 16.84 9.59 2.05
C PRO A 470 15.48 9.65 1.31
N LEU A 471 15.45 10.04 0.03
CA LEU A 471 14.22 10.33 -0.71
C LEU A 471 13.18 9.20 -0.70
N PRO A 472 13.55 7.90 -0.86
CA PRO A 472 12.57 6.81 -0.80
C PRO A 472 11.79 6.70 0.51
N MET A 473 12.37 7.22 1.60
CA MET A 473 11.78 7.21 2.94
C MET A 473 11.88 8.58 3.63
N LEU A 474 11.83 9.67 2.86
CA LEU A 474 12.12 11.03 3.33
C LEU A 474 11.35 11.41 4.60
N SER A 475 10.03 11.21 4.60
CA SER A 475 9.19 11.56 5.76
C SER A 475 9.57 10.78 7.04
N ARG A 476 10.02 9.54 6.88
CA ARG A 476 10.42 8.68 7.98
C ARG A 476 11.81 9.05 8.50
N TYR A 477 12.75 9.25 7.57
CA TYR A 477 14.09 9.74 7.86
C TYR A 477 14.08 11.07 8.62
N GLU A 478 13.31 12.05 8.14
CA GLU A 478 13.17 13.35 8.81
C GLU A 478 12.59 13.20 10.21
N PHE A 479 11.53 12.40 10.36
CA PHE A 479 10.91 12.16 11.66
C PHE A 479 11.88 11.53 12.65
N ASP A 480 12.62 10.51 12.25
CA ASP A 480 13.58 9.81 13.10
C ASP A 480 14.74 10.73 13.49
N ALA A 481 15.33 11.43 12.52
CA ALA A 481 16.43 12.37 12.76
C ALA A 481 16.02 13.52 13.69
N MET A 482 14.85 14.13 13.45
CA MET A 482 14.36 15.24 14.25
C MET A 482 13.91 14.79 15.65
N THR A 483 13.35 13.57 15.79
CA THR A 483 13.01 13.00 17.09
C THR A 483 14.27 12.67 17.90
N PHE A 484 15.31 12.14 17.27
CA PHE A 484 16.60 11.91 17.91
C PHE A 484 17.20 13.24 18.42
N ARG A 485 17.25 14.28 17.57
CA ARG A 485 17.74 15.63 17.94
C ARG A 485 16.92 16.23 19.09
N LEU A 486 15.57 16.11 19.05
CA LEU A 486 14.70 16.56 20.14
C LEU A 486 15.05 15.90 21.48
N ASN A 487 15.25 14.58 21.47
CA ASN A 487 15.57 13.83 22.69
C ASN A 487 16.94 14.25 23.24
N ALA A 488 17.94 14.46 22.41
CA ALA A 488 19.25 14.96 22.79
C ALA A 488 19.16 16.40 23.33
N ALA A 489 18.49 17.29 22.62
CA ALA A 489 18.31 18.68 22.99
C ALA A 489 17.54 18.83 24.32
N SER A 490 16.53 17.99 24.56
CA SER A 490 15.77 17.98 25.81
C SER A 490 16.64 17.57 27.00
N LYS A 491 17.54 16.60 26.82
CA LYS A 491 18.47 16.14 27.88
C LYS A 491 19.58 17.15 28.15
N LEU A 492 20.08 17.82 27.13
CA LEU A 492 21.20 18.76 27.20
C LEU A 492 20.74 20.21 27.39
N HIS A 493 19.44 20.47 27.47
CA HIS A 493 18.84 21.80 27.59
C HIS A 493 19.24 22.78 26.47
N LEU A 494 19.34 22.29 25.22
CA LEU A 494 19.73 23.08 24.05
C LEU A 494 18.52 23.84 23.47
N SER A 495 18.27 25.04 23.97
CA SER A 495 17.07 25.83 23.64
C SER A 495 16.89 26.11 22.14
N ASP A 496 17.98 26.36 21.38
CA ASP A 496 17.88 26.67 19.96
C ASP A 496 17.51 25.44 19.13
N GLU A 497 18.03 24.25 19.47
CA GLU A 497 17.63 23.00 18.84
C GLU A 497 16.17 22.65 19.12
N LEU A 498 15.67 22.95 20.33
CA LEU A 498 14.25 22.78 20.66
C LEU A 498 13.35 23.73 19.84
N LYS A 499 13.76 24.99 19.63
CA LYS A 499 13.04 25.92 18.75
C LYS A 499 13.08 25.47 17.29
N ASN A 500 14.23 24.99 16.80
CA ASN A 500 14.37 24.44 15.45
C ASN A 500 13.42 23.25 15.26
N TYR A 501 13.33 22.35 16.24
CA TYR A 501 12.37 21.24 16.21
C TYR A 501 10.93 21.76 16.11
N LEU A 502 10.54 22.74 16.90
CA LEU A 502 9.18 23.30 16.86
C LEU A 502 8.84 23.92 15.51
N SER A 503 9.76 24.69 14.92
CA SER A 503 9.59 25.27 13.59
C SER A 503 9.41 24.21 12.50
N TRP A 504 10.25 23.16 12.50
CA TRP A 504 10.10 22.03 11.58
C TRP A 504 8.77 21.30 11.79
N SER A 505 8.40 21.05 13.03
CA SER A 505 7.17 20.32 13.37
C SER A 505 5.90 21.10 13.00
N ASP A 506 5.93 22.43 12.91
CA ASP A 506 4.81 23.22 12.40
C ASP A 506 4.50 22.91 10.93
N SER A 507 5.53 22.80 10.08
CA SER A 507 5.36 22.37 8.69
C SER A 507 4.90 20.91 8.61
N LEU A 508 5.54 20.01 9.38
CA LEU A 508 5.16 18.61 9.40
C LEU A 508 3.69 18.41 9.77
N MET A 509 3.17 19.10 10.81
CA MET A 509 1.80 18.91 11.26
C MET A 509 0.75 19.44 10.29
N ARG A 510 1.07 20.41 9.46
CA ARG A 510 0.19 20.87 8.37
C ARG A 510 0.04 19.81 7.27
N ARG A 511 1.07 19.01 7.03
CA ARG A 511 1.12 17.95 6.03
C ARG A 511 0.71 16.58 6.56
N LYS A 512 1.17 16.22 7.76
CA LYS A 512 1.02 14.88 8.33
C LYS A 512 0.72 14.96 9.82
N THR A 513 -0.54 14.79 10.15
CA THR A 513 -1.00 14.84 11.53
C THR A 513 -0.93 13.44 12.15
N ARG A 514 -0.09 13.28 13.17
CA ARG A 514 0.10 12.03 13.92
C ARG A 514 0.16 12.30 15.42
N THR A 515 -0.23 11.32 16.20
CA THR A 515 -0.20 11.40 17.66
C THR A 515 1.20 11.65 18.19
N GLU A 516 2.20 11.03 17.58
CA GLU A 516 3.62 11.14 17.93
C GLU A 516 4.15 12.57 17.76
N ASN A 517 3.66 13.28 16.75
CA ASN A 517 4.04 14.68 16.52
C ASN A 517 3.59 15.58 17.68
N TYR A 518 2.39 15.36 18.21
CA TYR A 518 1.89 16.10 19.38
C TYR A 518 2.71 15.79 20.63
N TYR A 519 3.09 14.54 20.88
CA TYR A 519 3.96 14.20 22.02
C TYR A 519 5.28 14.93 21.96
N ASN A 520 5.93 14.86 20.82
CA ASN A 520 7.22 15.46 20.61
C ASN A 520 7.15 16.98 20.76
N ARG A 521 6.10 17.64 20.28
CA ARG A 521 5.90 19.08 20.48
C ARG A 521 5.68 19.46 21.94
N ILE A 522 4.88 18.71 22.67
CA ILE A 522 4.66 18.92 24.10
C ILE A 522 5.97 18.74 24.86
N GLN A 523 6.78 17.76 24.52
CA GLN A 523 8.10 17.55 25.11
C GLN A 523 9.02 18.77 24.85
N ALA A 524 9.05 19.28 23.62
CA ALA A 524 9.85 20.46 23.26
C ALA A 524 9.40 21.70 24.03
N PHE A 525 8.09 21.99 24.08
CA PHE A 525 7.56 23.13 24.85
C PHE A 525 7.86 23.05 26.34
N LYS A 526 7.75 21.85 26.93
CA LYS A 526 8.08 21.64 28.34
C LYS A 526 9.56 21.83 28.64
N ALA A 527 10.44 21.31 27.75
CA ALA A 527 11.88 21.48 27.88
C ALA A 527 12.30 22.96 27.80
N LEU A 528 11.53 23.79 27.08
CA LEU A 528 11.69 25.23 27.02
C LEU A 528 11.00 26.00 28.19
N GLY A 529 10.30 25.32 29.09
CA GLY A 529 9.52 25.98 30.16
C GLY A 529 8.20 26.64 29.67
N LEU A 530 7.80 26.39 28.41
CA LEU A 530 6.62 26.98 27.78
C LEU A 530 5.36 26.17 28.07
N THR A 531 4.96 26.11 29.36
CA THR A 531 3.87 25.25 29.86
C THR A 531 2.51 25.54 29.25
N LYS A 532 2.21 26.83 28.95
CA LYS A 532 0.95 27.24 28.30
C LYS A 532 0.83 26.67 26.88
N GLN A 533 1.89 26.74 26.08
CA GLN A 533 1.93 26.18 24.73
C GLN A 533 1.86 24.64 24.74
N ALA A 534 2.51 24.01 25.72
CA ALA A 534 2.41 22.57 25.93
C ALA A 534 0.95 22.14 26.20
N GLU A 535 0.24 22.87 27.09
CA GLU A 535 -1.17 22.60 27.39
C GLU A 535 -2.08 22.85 26.18
N GLN A 536 -1.88 23.94 25.43
CA GLN A 536 -2.63 24.23 24.21
C GLN A 536 -2.44 23.12 23.17
N THR A 537 -1.20 22.63 22.98
CA THR A 537 -0.90 21.51 22.08
C THR A 537 -1.58 20.23 22.55
N TYR A 538 -1.64 20.00 23.85
CA TYR A 538 -2.36 18.85 24.41
C TYR A 538 -3.87 18.92 24.13
N GLN A 539 -4.50 20.09 24.36
CA GLN A 539 -5.92 20.27 24.10
C GLN A 539 -6.25 20.14 22.60
N GLN A 540 -5.37 20.64 21.73
CA GLN A 540 -5.50 20.43 20.28
C GLN A 540 -5.40 18.93 19.92
N ALA A 541 -4.47 18.21 20.52
CA ALA A 541 -4.34 16.76 20.31
C ALA A 541 -5.61 16.01 20.75
N LEU A 542 -6.21 16.39 21.88
CA LEU A 542 -7.48 15.80 22.35
C LEU A 542 -8.67 16.14 21.46
N PHE A 543 -8.67 17.32 20.82
CA PHE A 543 -9.71 17.68 19.87
C PHE A 543 -9.63 16.84 18.59
N ILE A 544 -8.43 16.64 18.05
CA ILE A 544 -8.22 15.88 16.81
C ILE A 544 -8.33 14.37 17.06
N TYR A 545 -7.91 13.90 18.24
CA TYR A 545 -7.95 12.49 18.66
C TYR A 545 -8.71 12.32 19.98
N PRO A 546 -10.02 12.59 20.01
CA PRO A 546 -10.77 12.67 21.27
C PRO A 546 -10.98 11.36 21.98
N ASP A 547 -10.58 10.26 21.46
CA ASP A 547 -10.99 9.16 21.84
C ASP A 547 -10.64 8.02 22.45
N THR A 548 -11.43 7.37 22.76
CA THR A 548 -11.82 6.08 23.31
C THR A 548 -11.18 4.86 22.63
N GLU A 549 -10.90 4.89 21.37
CA GLU A 549 -10.25 3.79 20.69
C GLU A 549 -8.73 3.78 20.89
N ARG A 550 -8.14 4.90 21.36
CA ARG A 550 -6.74 4.98 21.76
C ARG A 550 -6.57 5.51 23.18
N VAL A 551 -7.14 4.81 24.10
CA VAL A 551 -6.88 4.94 25.50
C VAL A 551 -5.37 5.00 25.79
N SER A 552 -4.56 4.27 25.02
CA SER A 552 -3.11 4.36 25.06
C SER A 552 -2.57 5.77 24.82
N PHE A 553 -3.17 6.53 23.92
CA PHE A 553 -2.76 7.90 23.64
C PHE A 553 -2.99 8.83 24.84
N ARG A 554 -4.20 8.86 25.41
CA ARG A 554 -4.50 9.65 26.60
C ARG A 554 -3.61 9.25 27.77
N TYR A 555 -3.38 7.95 27.95
CA TYR A 555 -2.52 7.43 28.99
C TYR A 555 -1.07 7.91 28.83
N ILE A 556 -0.48 7.73 27.66
CA ILE A 556 0.90 8.14 27.40
C ILE A 556 1.04 9.67 27.52
N PHE A 557 0.07 10.42 27.06
CA PHE A 557 0.06 11.88 27.21
C PHE A 557 0.00 12.28 28.68
N ALA A 558 -0.91 11.71 29.45
CA ALA A 558 -1.05 11.99 30.87
C ALA A 558 0.22 11.61 31.65
N MET A 559 0.79 10.43 31.36
CA MET A 559 2.03 9.95 31.97
C MET A 559 3.22 10.90 31.69
N ARG A 560 3.36 11.36 30.44
CA ARG A 560 4.43 12.29 30.02
C ARG A 560 4.17 13.73 30.49
N THR A 561 2.92 14.09 30.74
CA THR A 561 2.53 15.44 31.18
C THR A 561 2.86 15.63 32.69
N GLY A 562 2.82 14.60 33.51
CA GLY A 562 3.17 14.63 34.89
C GLY A 562 2.04 14.14 35.81
N GLU A 563 2.31 14.14 37.12
CA GLU A 563 1.47 13.50 38.12
C GLU A 563 0.00 13.97 38.10
N LYS A 564 -0.24 15.29 38.06
CA LYS A 564 -1.61 15.84 38.00
C LYS A 564 -2.41 15.36 36.78
N ALA A 565 -1.78 15.33 35.64
CA ALA A 565 -2.43 14.85 34.41
C ALA A 565 -2.68 13.35 34.46
N LEU A 566 -1.75 12.58 35.02
CA LEU A 566 -1.92 11.15 35.23
C LEU A 566 -3.06 10.84 36.20
N GLN A 567 -3.17 11.59 37.31
CA GLN A 567 -4.30 11.46 38.26
C GLN A 567 -5.64 11.77 37.55
N ALA A 568 -5.73 12.86 36.80
CA ALA A 568 -6.93 13.20 36.02
C ALA A 568 -7.28 12.10 35.00
N TYR A 569 -6.29 11.54 34.32
CA TYR A 569 -6.48 10.41 33.43
C TYR A 569 -7.05 9.18 34.18
N LEU A 570 -6.49 8.82 35.30
CA LEU A 570 -6.94 7.66 36.07
C LEU A 570 -8.39 7.80 36.55
N ILE A 571 -8.83 9.01 36.91
CA ILE A 571 -10.23 9.30 37.25
C ILE A 571 -11.14 9.08 36.05
N TRP A 572 -10.79 9.63 34.88
CA TRP A 572 -11.50 9.44 33.63
C TRP A 572 -11.54 7.96 33.23
N ASN A 573 -10.40 7.28 33.26
CA ASN A 573 -10.26 5.87 32.87
C ASN A 573 -11.12 4.95 33.78
N LYS A 574 -11.17 5.22 35.08
CA LYS A 574 -12.02 4.50 36.03
C LYS A 574 -13.51 4.65 35.70
N GLN A 575 -13.92 5.81 35.16
CA GLN A 575 -15.30 6.00 34.68
C GLN A 575 -15.56 5.16 33.42
N GLN A 576 -14.64 5.15 32.43
CA GLN A 576 -14.78 4.34 31.23
C GLN A 576 -14.89 2.84 31.54
N LEU A 577 -14.10 2.35 32.52
CA LEU A 577 -14.13 0.95 32.96
C LEU A 577 -15.48 0.52 33.58
N LYS A 578 -16.31 1.47 34.03
CA LYS A 578 -17.66 1.14 34.51
C LYS A 578 -18.58 0.80 33.33
N ASP A 579 -18.48 1.57 32.24
CA ASP A 579 -19.38 1.49 31.11
C ASP A 579 -18.97 0.36 30.14
N LYS A 580 -17.67 0.18 29.94
CA LYS A 580 -17.12 -0.85 29.02
C LYS A 580 -15.83 -1.44 29.62
N PRO A 581 -15.85 -2.67 30.14
CA PRO A 581 -14.63 -3.33 30.60
C PRO A 581 -13.75 -3.68 29.39
N ASP A 582 -12.50 -3.17 29.40
CA ASP A 582 -11.51 -3.34 28.33
C ASP A 582 -10.14 -3.65 28.93
N ALA A 583 -9.40 -4.59 28.34
CA ALA A 583 -8.11 -5.04 28.86
C ALA A 583 -7.05 -3.92 28.84
N ALA A 584 -7.02 -3.07 27.81
CA ALA A 584 -6.06 -1.97 27.70
C ALA A 584 -6.36 -0.90 28.77
N LEU A 585 -7.63 -0.58 29.00
CA LEU A 585 -8.05 0.34 30.07
C LEU A 585 -7.61 -0.17 31.44
N TYR A 586 -7.77 -1.46 31.73
CA TYR A 586 -7.29 -2.06 32.99
C TYR A 586 -5.78 -1.97 33.11
N ILE A 587 -5.02 -2.31 32.04
CA ILE A 587 -3.54 -2.23 32.05
C ILE A 587 -3.09 -0.79 32.28
N HIS A 588 -3.71 0.20 31.65
CA HIS A 588 -3.36 1.61 31.87
C HIS A 588 -3.70 2.09 33.31
N GLN A 589 -4.85 1.65 33.85
CA GLN A 589 -5.21 1.96 35.23
C GLN A 589 -4.17 1.42 36.20
N ILE A 590 -3.78 0.17 36.03
CA ILE A 590 -2.79 -0.50 36.87
C ILE A 590 -1.42 0.17 36.73
N ASN A 591 -0.91 0.34 35.51
CA ASN A 591 0.40 0.96 35.29
C ASN A 591 0.46 2.41 35.82
N GLY A 592 -0.62 3.17 35.61
CA GLY A 592 -0.71 4.54 36.12
C GLY A 592 -0.71 4.61 37.66
N LEU A 593 -1.39 3.69 38.34
CA LEU A 593 -1.38 3.58 39.79
C LEU A 593 0.00 3.18 40.32
N VAL A 594 0.69 2.26 39.65
CA VAL A 594 2.07 1.87 39.97
C VAL A 594 3.01 3.07 39.86
N LEU A 595 2.91 3.85 38.76
CA LEU A 595 3.71 5.06 38.55
C LEU A 595 3.47 6.14 39.65
N LEU A 596 2.28 6.18 40.24
CA LEU A 596 1.94 7.06 41.36
C LEU A 596 2.29 6.46 42.73
N GLY A 597 2.92 5.29 42.82
CA GLY A 597 3.23 4.59 44.05
C GLY A 597 2.02 3.96 44.77
N ARG A 598 0.84 3.92 44.11
CA ARG A 598 -0.42 3.42 44.70
C ARG A 598 -0.58 1.90 44.43
N ILE A 599 0.38 1.12 44.97
CA ILE A 599 0.53 -0.31 44.64
C ILE A 599 -0.68 -1.14 45.09
N ASP A 600 -1.21 -0.91 46.32
CA ASP A 600 -2.36 -1.66 46.85
C ASP A 600 -3.62 -1.47 45.98
N GLU A 601 -3.79 -0.28 45.43
CA GLU A 601 -4.90 -0.01 44.52
C GLU A 601 -4.68 -0.68 43.14
N ALA A 602 -3.44 -0.71 42.63
CA ALA A 602 -3.11 -1.39 41.40
C ALA A 602 -3.39 -2.89 41.50
N LEU A 603 -3.04 -3.54 42.60
CA LEU A 603 -3.32 -4.96 42.85
C LEU A 603 -4.82 -5.25 42.93
N ARG A 604 -5.60 -4.38 43.60
CA ARG A 604 -7.08 -4.50 43.61
C ARG A 604 -7.69 -4.39 42.23
N VAL A 605 -7.21 -3.45 41.41
CA VAL A 605 -7.68 -3.28 40.02
C VAL A 605 -7.31 -4.50 39.19
N GLN A 606 -6.12 -5.09 39.36
CA GLN A 606 -5.74 -6.33 38.66
C GLN A 606 -6.68 -7.49 39.03
N GLN A 607 -7.01 -7.65 40.30
CA GLN A 607 -7.94 -8.69 40.75
C GLN A 607 -9.34 -8.50 40.12
N GLN A 608 -9.86 -7.27 40.11
CA GLN A 608 -11.13 -6.94 39.46
C GLN A 608 -11.08 -7.21 37.94
N ALA A 609 -9.96 -6.86 37.28
CA ALA A 609 -9.76 -7.12 35.84
C ALA A 609 -9.81 -8.60 35.53
N SER A 610 -9.11 -9.43 36.30
CA SER A 610 -9.08 -10.89 36.15
C SER A 610 -10.45 -11.55 36.35
N GLN A 611 -11.30 -10.98 37.22
CA GLN A 611 -12.67 -11.45 37.43
C GLN A 611 -13.60 -11.06 36.27
N ARG A 612 -13.49 -9.84 35.75
CA ARG A 612 -14.34 -9.34 34.67
C ARG A 612 -13.95 -9.83 33.27
N LEU A 613 -12.66 -10.12 33.06
CA LEU A 613 -12.08 -10.56 31.80
C LEU A 613 -11.18 -11.80 32.01
N PRO A 614 -11.77 -12.95 32.40
CA PRO A 614 -11.01 -14.14 32.81
C PRO A 614 -10.17 -14.77 31.71
N ASN A 615 -10.51 -14.54 30.45
CA ASN A 615 -9.81 -15.11 29.28
C ASN A 615 -8.65 -14.23 28.78
N GLU A 616 -8.46 -13.03 29.35
CA GLU A 616 -7.40 -12.11 28.93
C GLU A 616 -6.07 -12.38 29.66
N LEU A 617 -5.23 -13.20 29.04
CA LEU A 617 -3.92 -13.60 29.59
C LEU A 617 -3.00 -12.41 29.92
N LYS A 618 -3.12 -11.28 29.19
CA LYS A 618 -2.32 -10.07 29.45
C LYS A 618 -2.58 -9.45 30.83
N LEU A 619 -3.75 -9.65 31.39
CA LEU A 619 -4.09 -9.13 32.70
C LEU A 619 -3.51 -9.95 33.86
N ARG A 620 -3.12 -11.20 33.62
CA ARG A 620 -2.49 -12.08 34.63
C ARG A 620 -1.01 -11.80 34.80
N ASN A 621 -0.33 -11.22 33.77
CA ASN A 621 1.11 -11.00 33.77
C ASN A 621 1.41 -9.54 33.37
N ILE A 622 1.21 -8.60 34.30
CA ILE A 622 1.50 -7.18 34.06
C ILE A 622 2.92 -6.88 34.58
N PRO A 623 3.87 -6.54 33.69
CA PRO A 623 5.29 -6.40 34.03
C PRO A 623 5.55 -5.39 35.15
N SER A 624 4.79 -4.30 35.24
CA SER A 624 4.94 -3.26 36.27
C SER A 624 4.58 -3.74 37.69
N LEU A 625 3.80 -4.82 37.82
CA LEU A 625 3.42 -5.41 39.10
C LEU A 625 4.32 -6.58 39.54
N LYS A 626 5.14 -7.14 38.64
CA LYS A 626 6.04 -8.26 38.95
C LYS A 626 6.87 -8.06 40.23
N PRO A 627 7.51 -6.89 40.48
CA PRO A 627 8.30 -6.65 41.68
C PRO A 627 7.49 -6.75 42.98
N TYR A 628 6.16 -6.66 42.92
CA TYR A 628 5.27 -6.64 44.07
C TYR A 628 4.44 -7.92 44.25
N THR A 629 4.47 -8.82 43.25
CA THR A 629 3.66 -10.05 43.24
C THR A 629 4.51 -11.33 43.35
N GLU A 630 5.80 -11.27 43.05
CA GLU A 630 6.72 -12.40 43.23
C GLU A 630 7.32 -12.36 44.63
N PRO A 631 7.39 -13.46 45.38
CA PRO A 631 8.09 -13.50 46.66
C PRO A 631 9.57 -13.19 46.44
N MET A 632 10.12 -12.28 47.29
CA MET A 632 11.57 -12.02 47.31
C MET A 632 12.31 -13.33 47.65
N GLY A 633 12.82 -14.01 46.60
CA GLY A 633 13.60 -15.24 46.80
C GLY A 633 13.52 -16.30 45.74
N SER A 634 13.54 -15.92 44.45
CA SER A 634 13.88 -16.86 43.37
C SER A 634 14.72 -16.16 42.33
N SER A 635 16.01 -15.99 42.68
CA SER A 635 17.08 -15.65 41.71
C SER A 635 17.53 -16.87 40.97
#